data_ac5baff1390300d190fa726fd18d3c53
#
_entry.id   ac5baff1390300d190fa726fd18d3c53
#
_cell.length_a   1.000
_cell.length_b   1.000
_cell.length_c   1.000
_cell.angle_alpha   90.00
_cell.angle_beta   90.00
_cell.angle_gamma   90.00
#
_symmetry.space_group_name_H-M   'P 1'
#
loop_
_entity.id
_entity.type
_entity.pdbx_description
1 polymer ?
#
loop_
_entity_poly.entity_id
_entity_poly.type
_entity_poly.pdbx_seq_one_letter_code
_entity_poly.pdbx_strand_id
1 'polypeptide(L)'
;MVDIDWLKDHVEVPDGLTCEQLAKDLVRVGLEEEEIHASQVTGPIVVGYVVDATPEPQKNGKTINWCHIDVGDKYNDVDANGKKVPRGIICGAPNMAAGEKVVVTLPGAVLPGDFKIEPRKTYGHISDGMCASERELGLGDSHNGIILLREYGFSKAEYDALKPGDDVMDLLHLNKPILEINITPDRGYAFSYRGVAREYHNSTGAVYKDPVIELNKDIPVLDGLPAGEPTDIDVSIEDNNPIHGVIGCDRYYARAIRNVDANASSPQWMRRRLTRAGMRGISLAVDVTNYVMLDLGQPLHAYDLDKIDGPIVVRRARTGEHLTTLDGKDHELTEEDLVICDSPSGNHGSRVLGLAGVMGGMYGEVTSETKNVLIESAHFDPVSIARTARRHKIPSEASRRFERGVDTELQPAAAQMAVKLLADLGGGNPSKYPNDVNNTQQRSVIVFKADEVKRVAGLDVDLNRISDILTDIGCSVAGGGNGSFSVLPPTWRPDLNEPCDLVEEIARLIGYDEIPVKVPAVPIVGKTGLTAEQSIRRAIAYELAEMGLVESLSYPFVGEEDFKAFRQDVDEVSKVSVRIANPLAENRPWLRRNILTTLAGSVRRNLHRGLSDVSLYELGHVYLADPKAPAIPALPGCVRPTDAELAALDAGLPDQPLHVSALMTGKAEETGWLATHRDVDWSDAVEAVTRLGKRIGVDFEIRQLSANVVPASWHPGRTAKVYVPVDGSDGVEIGIVGELHPQVDENLDLPKHSAAFELDLTALFASMCIKPVQAKPVSTFPPVKQDFAFVAPSSLTARDLEDAIKKASGDLLESIELFDVYEGEQLSDGLRSLAYSVTFRAKDRTLSGEEMESVRESITKSAKELHATLRV
;
A
#
# COMPACT_ATOMS: atom_id res chain seq x y z
N MET A 1 -11.67 -9.92 12.39
CA MET A 1 -11.72 -11.33 12.78
C MET A 1 -13.16 -11.75 12.98
N VAL A 2 -13.63 -12.76 12.26
CA VAL A 2 -15.00 -13.28 12.30
C VAL A 2 -14.98 -14.72 12.79
N ASP A 3 -15.50 -14.95 14.01
CA ASP A 3 -15.70 -16.26 14.60
C ASP A 3 -17.12 -16.74 14.28
N ILE A 4 -17.27 -17.88 13.60
CA ILE A 4 -18.57 -18.44 13.20
C ILE A 4 -19.46 -18.72 14.43
N ASP A 5 -18.89 -19.15 15.54
CA ASP A 5 -19.68 -19.43 16.74
C ASP A 5 -20.23 -18.15 17.40
N TRP A 6 -19.54 -17.02 17.25
CA TRP A 6 -20.07 -15.74 17.69
C TRP A 6 -21.10 -15.17 16.69
N LEU A 7 -20.82 -15.32 15.39
CA LEU A 7 -21.73 -14.86 14.33
C LEU A 7 -23.14 -15.47 14.47
N LYS A 8 -23.24 -16.72 14.95
CA LYS A 8 -24.53 -17.45 15.22
C LYS A 8 -25.45 -16.72 16.19
N ASP A 9 -24.93 -15.86 17.04
CA ASP A 9 -25.79 -15.11 17.98
C ASP A 9 -26.65 -14.07 17.24
N HIS A 10 -26.18 -13.62 16.04
CA HIS A 10 -26.81 -12.54 15.26
C HIS A 10 -27.50 -13.02 13.98
N VAL A 11 -27.15 -14.18 13.45
CA VAL A 11 -27.71 -14.70 12.20
C VAL A 11 -27.75 -16.22 12.20
N GLU A 12 -28.77 -16.79 11.59
CA GLU A 12 -28.83 -18.22 11.41
C GLU A 12 -27.86 -18.69 10.34
N VAL A 13 -26.96 -19.59 10.70
CA VAL A 13 -25.99 -20.18 9.77
C VAL A 13 -26.19 -21.67 9.63
N PRO A 14 -25.91 -22.26 8.46
CA PRO A 14 -25.99 -23.71 8.27
C PRO A 14 -25.06 -24.47 9.20
N ASP A 15 -25.50 -25.66 9.62
CA ASP A 15 -24.64 -26.57 10.36
C ASP A 15 -23.43 -26.97 9.51
N GLY A 16 -22.24 -26.88 10.11
CA GLY A 16 -20.98 -27.18 9.41
C GLY A 16 -20.48 -26.11 8.48
N LEU A 17 -21.00 -24.86 8.56
CA LEU A 17 -20.41 -23.71 7.83
C LEU A 17 -18.91 -23.61 8.09
N THR A 18 -18.10 -23.59 7.04
CA THR A 18 -16.63 -23.39 7.13
C THR A 18 -16.25 -21.95 6.89
N CYS A 19 -15.01 -21.55 7.29
CA CYS A 19 -14.51 -20.21 7.03
C CYS A 19 -14.40 -19.92 5.53
N GLU A 20 -14.03 -20.91 4.70
CA GLU A 20 -13.96 -20.78 3.25
C GLU A 20 -15.33 -20.51 2.61
N GLN A 21 -16.37 -21.14 3.13
CA GLN A 21 -17.72 -20.89 2.65
C GLN A 21 -18.22 -19.52 3.13
N LEU A 22 -17.98 -19.17 4.39
CA LEU A 22 -18.29 -17.84 4.93
C LEU A 22 -17.59 -16.73 4.12
N ALA A 23 -16.31 -16.91 3.79
CA ALA A 23 -15.57 -15.97 2.96
C ALA A 23 -16.22 -15.76 1.58
N LYS A 24 -16.62 -16.86 0.92
CA LYS A 24 -17.34 -16.79 -0.37
C LYS A 24 -18.67 -16.06 -0.28
N ASP A 25 -19.39 -16.25 0.82
CA ASP A 25 -20.68 -15.61 1.03
C ASP A 25 -20.51 -14.11 1.33
N LEU A 26 -19.48 -13.73 2.07
CA LEU A 26 -19.20 -12.33 2.44
C LEU A 26 -18.59 -11.53 1.29
N VAL A 27 -17.71 -12.12 0.46
CA VAL A 27 -17.11 -11.41 -0.69
C VAL A 27 -18.17 -11.01 -1.72
N ARG A 28 -19.27 -11.78 -1.85
CA ARG A 28 -20.38 -11.42 -2.75
C ARG A 28 -21.04 -10.09 -2.42
N VAL A 29 -20.93 -9.65 -1.18
CA VAL A 29 -21.44 -8.35 -0.70
C VAL A 29 -20.35 -7.36 -0.36
N GLY A 30 -19.11 -7.58 -0.84
CA GLY A 30 -17.99 -6.64 -0.76
C GLY A 30 -17.17 -6.72 0.53
N LEU A 31 -17.33 -7.76 1.35
CA LEU A 31 -16.44 -8.03 2.49
C LEU A 31 -15.41 -9.09 2.10
N GLU A 32 -14.25 -8.61 1.63
CA GLU A 32 -13.19 -9.43 1.08
C GLU A 32 -12.45 -10.21 2.16
N GLU A 33 -12.11 -11.49 1.89
CA GLU A 33 -11.22 -12.29 2.70
C GLU A 33 -9.80 -11.75 2.66
N GLU A 34 -9.23 -11.45 3.83
CA GLU A 34 -7.82 -11.11 3.97
C GLU A 34 -7.00 -12.38 4.26
N GLU A 35 -7.40 -13.16 5.27
CA GLU A 35 -6.76 -14.42 5.64
C GLU A 35 -7.72 -15.35 6.41
N ILE A 36 -7.55 -16.65 6.24
CA ILE A 36 -8.13 -17.65 7.12
C ILE A 36 -7.05 -18.17 8.06
N HIS A 37 -7.09 -17.71 9.31
CA HIS A 37 -6.14 -18.13 10.33
C HIS A 37 -6.48 -19.54 10.81
N ALA A 38 -5.67 -20.51 10.42
CA ALA A 38 -5.75 -21.88 10.88
C ALA A 38 -5.26 -22.03 12.34
N SER A 39 -5.59 -23.15 12.98
CA SER A 39 -5.03 -23.48 14.29
C SER A 39 -3.49 -23.50 14.25
N GLN A 40 -2.87 -22.76 15.17
CA GLN A 40 -1.42 -22.74 15.34
C GLN A 40 -0.91 -23.89 16.22
N VAL A 41 -1.81 -24.66 16.81
CA VAL A 41 -1.48 -25.77 17.69
C VAL A 41 -2.14 -27.06 17.19
N THR A 42 -1.44 -28.17 17.36
CA THR A 42 -1.94 -29.49 16.96
C THR A 42 -1.46 -30.56 17.93
N GLY A 43 -2.10 -31.73 17.87
CA GLY A 43 -1.71 -32.88 18.68
C GLY A 43 -2.37 -32.92 20.07
N PRO A 44 -1.92 -33.79 20.99
CA PRO A 44 -2.59 -34.03 22.25
C PRO A 44 -2.31 -32.91 23.26
N ILE A 45 -3.33 -32.05 23.49
CA ILE A 45 -3.33 -31.01 24.53
C ILE A 45 -4.54 -31.30 25.41
N VAL A 46 -4.30 -31.59 26.69
CA VAL A 46 -5.32 -32.15 27.57
C VAL A 46 -5.40 -31.47 28.93
N VAL A 47 -6.51 -31.62 29.59
CA VAL A 47 -6.66 -31.26 31.00
C VAL A 47 -5.80 -32.19 31.84
N GLY A 48 -4.90 -31.63 32.66
CA GLY A 48 -4.12 -32.37 33.65
C GLY A 48 -4.55 -31.99 35.05
N TYR A 49 -4.55 -32.98 35.98
CA TYR A 49 -4.72 -32.74 37.38
C TYR A 49 -3.42 -32.95 38.11
N VAL A 50 -2.91 -31.91 38.80
CA VAL A 50 -1.67 -31.94 39.52
C VAL A 50 -1.83 -32.75 40.83
N VAL A 51 -1.31 -33.96 40.84
CA VAL A 51 -1.34 -34.85 42.00
C VAL A 51 -0.42 -34.37 43.10
N ASP A 52 0.81 -34.06 42.68
CA ASP A 52 1.83 -33.42 43.56
C ASP A 52 2.74 -32.51 42.77
N ALA A 53 3.37 -31.55 43.47
CA ALA A 53 4.38 -30.67 42.95
C ALA A 53 5.47 -30.43 44.00
N THR A 54 6.65 -30.96 43.77
CA THR A 54 7.79 -30.84 44.68
C THR A 54 8.75 -29.78 44.20
N PRO A 55 8.97 -28.68 44.94
CA PRO A 55 9.93 -27.66 44.56
C PRO A 55 11.35 -28.14 44.75
N GLU A 56 12.19 -28.01 43.74
CA GLU A 56 13.61 -28.38 43.72
C GLU A 56 14.47 -27.17 43.35
N PRO A 57 15.23 -26.62 44.35
CA PRO A 57 16.19 -25.56 44.08
C PRO A 57 17.33 -26.04 43.19
N GLN A 58 17.69 -25.29 42.18
CA GLN A 58 18.71 -25.61 41.20
C GLN A 58 20.01 -24.81 41.48
N LYS A 59 21.16 -25.35 41.02
CA LYS A 59 22.48 -24.71 41.18
C LYS A 59 22.59 -23.32 40.54
N ASN A 60 21.72 -22.98 39.60
CA ASN A 60 21.67 -21.68 38.92
C ASN A 60 20.76 -20.65 39.63
N GLY A 61 20.31 -20.96 40.86
CA GLY A 61 19.45 -20.08 41.65
C GLY A 61 17.95 -20.11 41.26
N LYS A 62 17.53 -20.90 40.26
CA LYS A 62 16.13 -21.12 39.93
C LYS A 62 15.57 -22.26 40.78
N THR A 63 14.26 -22.19 41.08
CA THR A 63 13.51 -23.30 41.64
C THR A 63 12.60 -23.86 40.53
N ILE A 64 12.62 -25.15 40.32
CA ILE A 64 11.69 -25.88 39.46
C ILE A 64 10.74 -26.69 40.32
N ASN A 65 9.57 -27.04 39.81
CA ASN A 65 8.66 -28.01 40.40
C ASN A 65 8.76 -29.31 39.63
N TRP A 66 9.08 -30.42 40.34
CA TRP A 66 8.91 -31.76 39.80
C TRP A 66 7.49 -32.20 40.15
N CYS A 67 6.66 -32.40 39.09
CA CYS A 67 5.24 -32.61 39.23
C CYS A 67 4.85 -33.99 38.73
N HIS A 68 3.90 -34.65 39.40
CA HIS A 68 3.19 -35.78 38.87
C HIS A 68 1.79 -35.33 38.49
N ILE A 69 1.46 -35.44 37.20
CA ILE A 69 0.19 -34.92 36.66
C ILE A 69 -0.59 -36.05 36.05
N ASP A 70 -1.80 -36.26 36.57
CA ASP A 70 -2.80 -37.18 35.99
C ASP A 70 -3.38 -36.52 34.71
N VAL A 71 -3.13 -37.11 33.55
CA VAL A 71 -3.57 -36.68 32.25
C VAL A 71 -4.63 -37.64 31.64
N GLY A 72 -5.26 -38.42 32.52
CA GLY A 72 -6.28 -39.40 32.17
C GLY A 72 -5.73 -40.74 31.68
N ASP A 73 -6.53 -41.76 31.81
CA ASP A 73 -6.13 -43.17 31.55
C ASP A 73 -5.57 -43.40 30.14
N LYS A 74 -6.03 -42.62 29.15
CA LYS A 74 -5.55 -42.70 27.78
C LYS A 74 -4.09 -42.25 27.64
N TYR A 75 -3.67 -41.27 28.41
CA TYR A 75 -2.42 -40.58 28.25
C TYR A 75 -1.44 -40.77 29.40
N ASN A 76 -1.88 -41.28 30.54
CA ASN A 76 -1.02 -41.61 31.68
C ASN A 76 0.04 -42.67 31.35
N ASP A 77 1.17 -42.59 32.00
CA ASP A 77 2.22 -43.60 31.89
C ASP A 77 1.78 -44.97 32.46
N VAL A 78 2.60 -45.98 32.17
CA VAL A 78 2.38 -47.33 32.65
C VAL A 78 3.62 -47.76 33.47
N ASP A 79 3.44 -48.12 34.71
CA ASP A 79 4.51 -48.61 35.54
C ASP A 79 4.96 -50.02 35.16
N ALA A 80 6.01 -50.53 35.80
CA ALA A 80 6.56 -51.87 35.53
C ALA A 80 5.56 -53.01 35.80
N ASN A 81 4.47 -52.74 36.55
CA ASN A 81 3.42 -53.70 36.86
C ASN A 81 2.18 -53.58 35.96
N GLY A 82 2.25 -52.70 34.93
CA GLY A 82 1.18 -52.44 34.00
C GLY A 82 0.08 -51.52 34.58
N LYS A 83 0.30 -50.83 35.69
CA LYS A 83 -0.65 -49.88 36.30
C LYS A 83 -0.46 -48.50 35.73
N LYS A 84 -1.58 -47.81 35.42
CA LYS A 84 -1.54 -46.39 35.02
C LYS A 84 -1.04 -45.51 36.15
N VAL A 85 -0.07 -44.63 35.84
CA VAL A 85 0.54 -43.70 36.79
C VAL A 85 0.61 -42.29 36.18
N PRO A 86 0.47 -41.23 36.98
CA PRO A 86 0.61 -39.86 36.47
C PRO A 86 1.94 -39.61 35.78
N ARG A 87 1.96 -38.74 34.79
CA ARG A 87 3.23 -38.34 34.09
C ARG A 87 4.10 -37.43 34.91
N GLY A 88 5.38 -37.65 34.82
CA GLY A 88 6.38 -36.76 35.40
C GLY A 88 6.64 -35.57 34.51
N ILE A 89 6.40 -34.37 34.99
CA ILE A 89 6.57 -33.12 34.23
C ILE A 89 7.30 -32.09 35.09
N ILE A 90 8.31 -31.43 34.49
CA ILE A 90 9.02 -30.32 35.10
C ILE A 90 8.30 -29.01 34.74
N CYS A 91 7.97 -28.22 35.74
CA CYS A 91 7.38 -26.91 35.57
C CYS A 91 8.16 -25.83 36.31
N GLY A 92 8.58 -24.78 35.59
CA GLY A 92 9.26 -23.62 36.16
C GLY A 92 8.30 -22.49 36.58
N ALA A 93 7.01 -22.67 36.43
CA ALA A 93 6.04 -21.61 36.70
C ALA A 93 5.81 -21.42 38.21
N PRO A 94 5.71 -20.16 38.68
CA PRO A 94 5.54 -19.86 40.09
C PRO A 94 4.16 -20.20 40.66
N ASN A 95 3.16 -20.36 39.79
CA ASN A 95 1.76 -20.62 40.15
C ASN A 95 1.39 -22.12 40.12
N MET A 96 2.36 -23.03 39.99
CA MET A 96 2.13 -24.46 40.01
C MET A 96 1.86 -24.93 41.44
N ALA A 97 0.74 -25.63 41.65
CA ALA A 97 0.39 -26.23 42.97
C ALA A 97 -0.36 -27.55 42.81
N ALA A 98 -0.22 -28.42 43.80
CA ALA A 98 -1.00 -29.68 43.89
C ALA A 98 -2.51 -29.39 44.07
N GLY A 99 -3.38 -30.19 43.42
CA GLY A 99 -4.81 -30.02 43.43
C GLY A 99 -5.35 -29.17 42.30
N GLU A 100 -4.47 -28.51 41.51
CA GLU A 100 -4.90 -27.68 40.38
C GLU A 100 -5.20 -28.49 39.13
N LYS A 101 -6.21 -28.04 38.34
CA LYS A 101 -6.41 -28.47 36.95
C LYS A 101 -5.71 -27.50 36.01
N VAL A 102 -4.83 -28.04 35.18
CA VAL A 102 -3.93 -27.27 34.30
C VAL A 102 -4.02 -27.74 32.86
N VAL A 103 -3.51 -26.95 31.93
CA VAL A 103 -3.38 -27.36 30.52
C VAL A 103 -2.03 -28.03 30.33
N VAL A 104 -2.05 -29.29 29.82
CA VAL A 104 -0.85 -30.08 29.55
C VAL A 104 -0.72 -30.39 28.08
N THR A 105 0.42 -30.01 27.49
CA THR A 105 0.82 -30.41 26.16
C THR A 105 1.66 -31.68 26.25
N LEU A 106 1.22 -32.74 25.56
CA LEU A 106 1.85 -34.05 25.61
C LEU A 106 2.80 -34.27 24.41
N PRO A 107 3.74 -35.22 24.47
CA PRO A 107 4.58 -35.57 23.33
C PRO A 107 3.78 -35.84 22.07
N GLY A 108 4.18 -35.21 20.96
CA GLY A 108 3.46 -35.20 19.69
C GLY A 108 2.59 -33.95 19.47
N ALA A 109 2.40 -33.11 20.48
CA ALA A 109 1.84 -31.80 20.28
C ALA A 109 2.84 -30.86 19.58
N VAL A 110 2.32 -29.97 18.73
CA VAL A 110 3.08 -28.89 18.07
C VAL A 110 2.46 -27.57 18.48
N LEU A 111 3.27 -26.66 18.97
CA LEU A 111 2.89 -25.33 19.43
C LEU A 111 3.32 -24.25 18.44
N PRO A 112 2.87 -23.00 18.59
CA PRO A 112 3.27 -21.89 17.70
C PRO A 112 4.78 -21.82 17.48
N GLY A 113 5.19 -21.55 16.22
CA GLY A 113 6.61 -21.56 15.82
C GLY A 113 7.18 -22.95 15.59
N ASP A 114 6.34 -23.94 15.26
CA ASP A 114 6.70 -25.35 15.01
C ASP A 114 7.41 -26.02 16.20
N PHE A 115 7.11 -25.56 17.42
CA PHE A 115 7.71 -26.10 18.62
C PHE A 115 7.10 -27.45 18.98
N LYS A 116 7.84 -28.52 18.74
CA LYS A 116 7.42 -29.90 19.00
C LYS A 116 7.64 -30.29 20.45
N ILE A 117 6.62 -30.84 21.08
CA ILE A 117 6.70 -31.41 22.42
C ILE A 117 7.24 -32.84 22.34
N GLU A 118 8.37 -33.07 22.99
CA GLU A 118 9.01 -34.37 23.07
C GLU A 118 9.50 -34.61 24.52
N PRO A 119 9.62 -35.89 24.98
CA PRO A 119 10.20 -36.20 26.27
C PRO A 119 11.63 -35.64 26.39
N ARG A 120 11.90 -34.85 27.40
CA ARG A 120 13.19 -34.18 27.55
C ARG A 120 13.83 -34.43 28.92
N LYS A 121 15.06 -34.92 28.91
CA LYS A 121 15.83 -35.04 30.14
C LYS A 121 16.42 -33.68 30.53
N THR A 122 15.99 -33.14 31.67
CA THR A 122 16.46 -31.85 32.20
C THR A 122 16.41 -31.90 33.76
N TYR A 123 17.28 -31.18 34.41
CA TYR A 123 17.35 -31.12 35.89
C TYR A 123 17.33 -32.47 36.64
N GLY A 124 17.86 -33.53 36.01
CA GLY A 124 17.91 -34.87 36.59
C GLY A 124 16.69 -35.76 36.33
N HIS A 125 15.59 -35.22 35.84
CA HIS A 125 14.34 -35.91 35.53
C HIS A 125 14.07 -35.99 34.04
N ILE A 126 13.15 -36.83 33.62
CA ILE A 126 12.60 -36.85 32.29
C ILE A 126 11.22 -36.17 32.35
N SER A 127 11.11 -34.97 31.77
CA SER A 127 9.83 -34.26 31.59
C SER A 127 9.10 -34.85 30.40
N ASP A 128 8.00 -35.50 30.62
CA ASP A 128 7.21 -36.17 29.57
C ASP A 128 5.93 -35.37 29.24
N GLY A 129 6.14 -34.14 28.82
CA GLY A 129 5.14 -33.14 28.52
C GLY A 129 5.52 -31.76 29.08
N MET A 130 4.62 -30.78 28.89
CA MET A 130 4.80 -29.43 29.38
C MET A 130 3.44 -28.84 29.81
N CYS A 131 3.41 -28.15 30.95
CA CYS A 131 2.28 -27.33 31.34
C CYS A 131 2.36 -25.99 30.58
N ALA A 132 1.30 -25.63 29.88
CA ALA A 132 1.31 -24.49 28.96
C ALA A 132 0.84 -23.19 29.62
N SER A 133 1.48 -22.09 29.25
CA SER A 133 1.03 -20.72 29.44
C SER A 133 0.12 -20.27 28.28
N GLU A 134 -0.54 -19.13 28.41
CA GLU A 134 -1.34 -18.53 27.33
C GLU A 134 -0.50 -18.27 26.09
N ARG A 135 0.72 -17.75 26.27
CA ARG A 135 1.64 -17.45 25.17
C ARG A 135 2.04 -18.70 24.39
N GLU A 136 2.27 -19.81 25.07
CA GLU A 136 2.67 -21.07 24.43
C GLU A 136 1.56 -21.70 23.60
N LEU A 137 0.31 -21.38 23.90
CA LEU A 137 -0.85 -21.82 23.10
C LEU A 137 -1.33 -20.79 22.08
N GLY A 138 -0.70 -19.61 21.99
CA GLY A 138 -1.15 -18.53 21.13
C GLY A 138 -2.44 -17.84 21.60
N LEU A 139 -2.77 -17.96 22.91
CA LEU A 139 -3.96 -17.37 23.52
C LEU A 139 -3.74 -15.98 24.12
N GLY A 140 -2.51 -15.46 24.08
CA GLY A 140 -2.12 -14.18 24.63
C GLY A 140 -0.62 -14.07 24.84
N ASP A 141 -0.16 -12.92 25.32
CA ASP A 141 1.26 -12.65 25.56
C ASP A 141 1.75 -13.08 26.96
N SER A 142 0.83 -13.49 27.83
CA SER A 142 1.18 -13.81 29.23
C SER A 142 2.08 -15.04 29.32
N HIS A 143 3.21 -14.86 29.96
CA HIS A 143 4.19 -15.91 30.28
C HIS A 143 4.54 -15.95 31.78
N ASN A 144 3.73 -15.29 32.60
CA ASN A 144 4.01 -15.15 34.06
C ASN A 144 3.61 -16.38 34.87
N GLY A 145 3.08 -17.40 34.24
CA GLY A 145 2.65 -18.66 34.85
C GLY A 145 2.01 -19.58 33.81
N ILE A 146 1.57 -20.73 34.25
CA ILE A 146 0.78 -21.67 33.45
C ILE A 146 -0.72 -21.36 33.56
N ILE A 147 -1.51 -21.86 32.60
CA ILE A 147 -2.97 -21.76 32.63
C ILE A 147 -3.52 -22.63 33.78
N LEU A 148 -4.10 -21.99 34.79
CA LEU A 148 -4.88 -22.61 35.84
C LEU A 148 -6.35 -22.56 35.43
N LEU A 149 -6.98 -23.71 35.14
CA LEU A 149 -8.34 -23.74 34.61
C LEU A 149 -9.38 -23.15 35.58
N ARG A 150 -9.14 -23.15 36.90
CA ARG A 150 -10.02 -22.48 37.87
C ARG A 150 -10.05 -20.96 37.72
N GLU A 151 -8.98 -20.36 37.15
CA GLU A 151 -8.82 -18.94 36.95
C GLU A 151 -9.15 -18.52 35.49
N TYR A 152 -9.47 -19.50 34.64
CA TYR A 152 -9.70 -19.29 33.22
C TYR A 152 -11.16 -18.96 32.85
N GLY A 153 -11.99 -18.58 33.83
CA GLY A 153 -13.35 -18.08 33.60
C GLY A 153 -14.42 -19.17 33.47
N PHE A 154 -14.14 -20.41 33.84
CA PHE A 154 -15.13 -21.46 33.98
C PHE A 154 -15.99 -21.22 35.23
N SER A 155 -17.28 -21.43 35.12
CA SER A 155 -18.15 -21.54 36.31
C SER A 155 -17.70 -22.71 37.19
N LYS A 156 -18.05 -22.66 38.46
CA LYS A 156 -17.71 -23.76 39.39
C LYS A 156 -18.23 -25.12 38.88
N ALA A 157 -19.44 -25.17 38.32
CA ALA A 157 -20.00 -26.40 37.81
C ALA A 157 -19.24 -26.94 36.58
N GLU A 158 -18.83 -26.05 35.66
CA GLU A 158 -18.02 -26.42 34.51
C GLU A 158 -16.65 -26.90 34.94
N TYR A 159 -15.99 -26.18 35.83
CA TYR A 159 -14.66 -26.54 36.35
C TYR A 159 -14.71 -27.92 37.08
N ASP A 160 -15.72 -28.15 37.91
CA ASP A 160 -15.87 -29.42 38.63
C ASP A 160 -16.12 -30.59 37.66
N ALA A 161 -16.76 -30.36 36.54
CA ALA A 161 -17.05 -31.37 35.50
C ALA A 161 -15.80 -31.74 34.67
N LEU A 162 -14.77 -30.90 34.57
CA LEU A 162 -13.56 -31.20 33.82
C LEU A 162 -12.80 -32.39 34.40
N LYS A 163 -12.38 -33.32 33.54
CA LYS A 163 -11.66 -34.53 33.93
C LYS A 163 -10.26 -34.56 33.34
N PRO A 164 -9.28 -35.15 34.03
CA PRO A 164 -7.98 -35.43 33.43
C PRO A 164 -8.13 -36.20 32.11
N GLY A 165 -7.44 -35.68 31.05
CA GLY A 165 -7.52 -36.24 29.71
C GLY A 165 -8.60 -35.64 28.80
N ASP A 166 -9.44 -34.74 29.31
CA ASP A 166 -10.37 -33.99 28.45
C ASP A 166 -9.58 -33.14 27.43
N ASP A 167 -10.11 -33.07 26.21
CA ASP A 167 -9.44 -32.39 25.09
C ASP A 167 -9.53 -30.87 25.24
N VAL A 168 -8.39 -30.24 25.42
CA VAL A 168 -8.29 -28.77 25.52
C VAL A 168 -8.45 -28.11 24.17
N MET A 169 -8.13 -28.78 23.06
CA MET A 169 -8.34 -28.24 21.72
C MET A 169 -9.81 -27.88 21.50
N ASP A 170 -10.70 -28.74 21.90
CA ASP A 170 -12.17 -28.52 21.84
C ASP A 170 -12.63 -27.56 22.95
N LEU A 171 -12.12 -27.74 24.18
CA LEU A 171 -12.51 -26.92 25.33
C LEU A 171 -12.25 -25.42 25.13
N LEU A 172 -11.11 -25.07 24.53
CA LEU A 172 -10.69 -23.69 24.28
C LEU A 172 -10.86 -23.28 22.83
N HIS A 173 -11.48 -24.11 21.98
CA HIS A 173 -11.67 -23.89 20.54
C HIS A 173 -10.39 -23.59 19.76
N LEU A 174 -9.28 -24.18 20.17
CA LEU A 174 -7.96 -23.99 19.54
C LEU A 174 -7.88 -24.58 18.13
N ASN A 175 -8.75 -25.55 17.82
CA ASN A 175 -8.81 -26.24 16.52
C ASN A 175 -9.72 -25.54 15.49
N LYS A 176 -10.41 -24.46 15.87
CA LYS A 176 -11.33 -23.75 14.98
C LYS A 176 -10.62 -22.62 14.24
N PRO A 177 -10.66 -22.60 12.90
CA PRO A 177 -10.15 -21.47 12.14
C PRO A 177 -10.98 -20.20 12.42
N ILE A 178 -10.40 -19.05 12.08
CA ILE A 178 -11.07 -17.75 12.15
C ILE A 178 -10.83 -16.99 10.85
N LEU A 179 -11.87 -16.35 10.33
CA LEU A 179 -11.80 -15.57 9.11
C LEU A 179 -11.43 -14.12 9.42
N GLU A 180 -10.39 -13.61 8.78
CA GLU A 180 -10.09 -12.18 8.73
C GLU A 180 -10.66 -11.59 7.46
N ILE A 181 -11.41 -10.48 7.59
CA ILE A 181 -11.99 -9.75 6.46
C ILE A 181 -11.43 -8.34 6.39
N ASN A 182 -11.27 -7.85 5.17
CA ASN A 182 -10.99 -6.46 4.90
C ASN A 182 -12.30 -5.66 4.90
N ILE A 183 -12.31 -4.55 5.63
CA ILE A 183 -13.47 -3.67 5.72
C ILE A 183 -13.10 -2.31 5.16
N THR A 184 -13.75 -1.91 4.09
CA THR A 184 -13.55 -0.61 3.45
C THR A 184 -14.00 0.54 4.34
N PRO A 185 -13.45 1.76 4.17
CA PRO A 185 -13.75 2.90 5.04
C PRO A 185 -15.23 3.30 5.10
N ASP A 186 -15.99 3.03 4.04
CA ASP A 186 -17.44 3.30 3.95
C ASP A 186 -18.30 2.30 4.72
N ARG A 187 -17.74 1.12 5.07
CA ARG A 187 -18.43 0.03 5.75
C ARG A 187 -18.15 -0.03 7.25
N GLY A 188 -18.08 1.12 7.93
CA GLY A 188 -17.74 1.21 9.36
C GLY A 188 -18.56 0.31 10.27
N TYR A 189 -19.85 0.13 10.01
CA TYR A 189 -20.74 -0.76 10.76
C TYR A 189 -20.31 -2.24 10.74
N ALA A 190 -19.58 -2.68 9.69
CA ALA A 190 -19.08 -4.06 9.57
C ALA A 190 -17.88 -4.35 10.52
N PHE A 191 -17.35 -3.35 11.24
CA PHE A 191 -16.42 -3.58 12.35
C PHE A 191 -17.10 -4.14 13.61
N SER A 192 -18.20 -4.90 13.41
CA SER A 192 -18.94 -5.58 14.48
C SER A 192 -19.56 -6.88 13.97
N TYR A 193 -19.81 -7.82 14.89
CA TYR A 193 -20.55 -9.05 14.58
C TYR A 193 -21.97 -8.74 14.10
N ARG A 194 -22.63 -7.74 14.70
CA ARG A 194 -23.92 -7.22 14.25
C ARG A 194 -23.91 -6.80 12.80
N GLY A 195 -22.86 -6.06 12.37
CA GLY A 195 -22.72 -5.57 11.01
C GLY A 195 -22.38 -6.67 10.01
N VAL A 196 -21.45 -7.57 10.36
CA VAL A 196 -21.11 -8.73 9.51
C VAL A 196 -22.33 -9.65 9.34
N ALA A 197 -23.10 -9.86 10.39
CA ALA A 197 -24.32 -10.67 10.33
C ALA A 197 -25.40 -10.08 9.40
N ARG A 198 -25.52 -8.73 9.34
CA ARG A 198 -26.37 -8.05 8.35
C ARG A 198 -25.90 -8.34 6.93
N GLU A 199 -24.61 -8.24 6.67
CA GLU A 199 -24.06 -8.52 5.34
C GLU A 199 -24.16 -10.00 4.97
N TYR A 200 -24.01 -10.91 5.92
CA TYR A 200 -24.27 -12.32 5.70
C TYR A 200 -25.75 -12.58 5.37
N HIS A 201 -26.68 -11.92 6.07
CA HIS A 201 -28.10 -11.92 5.72
C HIS A 201 -28.34 -11.41 4.29
N ASN A 202 -27.77 -10.23 3.95
CA ASN A 202 -27.90 -9.63 2.62
C ASN A 202 -27.39 -10.56 1.50
N SER A 203 -26.31 -11.30 1.77
CA SER A 203 -25.73 -12.25 0.81
C SER A 203 -26.52 -13.54 0.66
N THR A 204 -27.02 -14.09 1.75
CA THR A 204 -27.54 -15.47 1.79
C THR A 204 -29.04 -15.56 1.98
N GLY A 205 -29.70 -14.49 2.43
CA GLY A 205 -31.09 -14.50 2.88
C GLY A 205 -31.33 -15.19 4.23
N ALA A 206 -30.27 -15.52 4.98
CA ALA A 206 -30.36 -16.13 6.30
C ALA A 206 -31.08 -15.22 7.31
N VAL A 207 -31.79 -15.78 8.28
CA VAL A 207 -32.56 -14.97 9.24
C VAL A 207 -31.62 -14.19 10.15
N TYR A 208 -31.71 -12.86 10.08
CA TYR A 208 -30.95 -11.93 10.92
C TYR A 208 -31.71 -11.64 12.23
N LYS A 209 -30.97 -11.60 13.33
CA LYS A 209 -31.48 -11.32 14.68
C LYS A 209 -30.73 -10.11 15.25
N ASP A 210 -31.36 -8.92 15.21
CA ASP A 210 -30.76 -7.72 15.78
C ASP A 210 -30.92 -7.66 17.29
N PRO A 211 -29.86 -7.81 18.10
CA PRO A 211 -29.96 -7.78 19.55
C PRO A 211 -30.44 -6.42 20.10
N VAL A 212 -30.25 -5.36 19.33
CA VAL A 212 -30.65 -3.99 19.71
C VAL A 212 -32.15 -3.86 19.88
N ILE A 213 -32.96 -4.66 19.15
CA ILE A 213 -34.42 -4.65 19.28
C ILE A 213 -34.85 -5.08 20.70
N GLU A 214 -34.20 -6.08 21.25
CA GLU A 214 -34.49 -6.56 22.61
C GLU A 214 -33.88 -5.63 23.67
N LEU A 215 -32.66 -5.14 23.47
CA LEU A 215 -32.00 -4.20 24.37
C LEU A 215 -32.80 -2.90 24.53
N ASN A 216 -33.40 -2.40 23.46
CA ASN A 216 -34.19 -1.16 23.48
C ASN A 216 -35.44 -1.27 24.38
N LYS A 217 -35.95 -2.45 24.63
CA LYS A 217 -37.13 -2.67 25.56
C LYS A 217 -36.75 -2.40 27.02
N ASP A 218 -35.51 -2.61 27.38
CA ASP A 218 -34.98 -2.50 28.73
C ASP A 218 -34.30 -1.13 29.00
N ILE A 219 -34.23 -0.24 28.00
CA ILE A 219 -33.67 1.11 28.18
C ILE A 219 -34.60 1.96 28.99
N PRO A 220 -34.14 2.65 30.06
CA PRO A 220 -34.95 3.58 30.83
C PRO A 220 -35.50 4.67 29.96
N VAL A 221 -36.83 4.89 30.07
CA VAL A 221 -37.51 6.00 29.40
C VAL A 221 -37.26 7.26 30.20
N LEU A 222 -36.58 8.25 29.57
CA LEU A 222 -36.23 9.52 30.22
C LEU A 222 -37.36 10.57 30.12
N ASP A 223 -38.35 10.35 29.25
CA ASP A 223 -39.49 11.25 29.11
C ASP A 223 -40.36 11.19 30.34
N GLY A 224 -40.53 12.34 30.97
CA GLY A 224 -41.42 12.50 32.16
C GLY A 224 -40.75 12.23 33.49
N LEU A 225 -39.42 12.31 33.58
CA LEU A 225 -38.72 12.32 34.88
C LEU A 225 -39.32 13.41 35.78
N PRO A 226 -39.60 13.12 37.08
CA PRO A 226 -40.02 14.15 38.02
C PRO A 226 -38.93 15.25 38.05
N ALA A 227 -39.35 16.48 38.01
CA ALA A 227 -38.45 17.61 38.13
C ALA A 227 -37.65 17.54 39.45
N GLY A 228 -36.31 17.37 39.34
CA GLY A 228 -35.42 17.29 40.49
C GLY A 228 -34.93 15.87 40.84
N GLU A 229 -35.30 14.85 40.10
CA GLU A 229 -34.60 13.53 40.18
C GLU A 229 -33.22 13.66 39.54
N PRO A 230 -32.13 13.39 40.30
CA PRO A 230 -30.78 13.52 39.74
C PRO A 230 -30.48 12.40 38.76
N THR A 231 -29.95 12.76 37.62
CA THR A 231 -29.22 11.82 36.75
C THR A 231 -27.94 11.36 37.44
N ASP A 232 -27.33 10.27 36.95
CA ASP A 232 -26.11 9.74 37.58
C ASP A 232 -24.95 10.74 37.61
N ILE A 233 -24.79 11.48 36.52
CA ILE A 233 -23.81 12.55 36.37
C ILE A 233 -24.32 13.52 35.31
N ASP A 234 -24.09 14.80 35.51
CA ASP A 234 -24.41 15.80 34.50
C ASP A 234 -23.36 15.80 33.39
N VAL A 235 -23.81 16.00 32.15
CA VAL A 235 -22.95 16.04 30.96
C VAL A 235 -23.24 17.33 30.18
N SER A 236 -22.18 18.03 29.75
CA SER A 236 -22.28 19.11 28.77
C SER A 236 -21.36 18.88 27.58
N ILE A 237 -21.84 19.28 26.40
CA ILE A 237 -21.05 19.24 25.14
C ILE A 237 -20.78 20.70 24.74
N GLU A 238 -19.49 21.09 24.71
CA GLU A 238 -19.06 22.48 24.53
C GLU A 238 -17.96 22.57 23.47
N ASP A 239 -18.30 22.33 22.21
CA ASP A 239 -17.35 22.47 21.10
C ASP A 239 -17.41 23.87 20.50
N ASN A 240 -16.51 24.74 20.96
CA ASN A 240 -16.43 26.13 20.52
C ASN A 240 -15.55 26.34 19.28
N ASN A 241 -14.92 25.28 18.78
CA ASN A 241 -14.05 25.33 17.60
C ASN A 241 -14.24 24.09 16.73
N PRO A 242 -15.44 23.91 16.16
CA PRO A 242 -15.77 22.74 15.37
C PRO A 242 -14.92 22.67 14.09
N ILE A 243 -14.35 21.49 13.78
CA ILE A 243 -13.58 21.27 12.55
C ILE A 243 -14.56 21.27 11.37
N HIS A 244 -14.28 22.09 10.36
CA HIS A 244 -15.17 22.28 9.19
C HIS A 244 -16.63 22.59 9.54
N GLY A 245 -16.87 23.19 10.70
CA GLY A 245 -18.23 23.53 11.17
C GLY A 245 -19.02 22.35 11.72
N VAL A 246 -18.37 21.17 11.88
CA VAL A 246 -19.00 19.97 12.45
C VAL A 246 -18.61 19.84 13.92
N ILE A 247 -19.62 19.71 14.80
CA ILE A 247 -19.42 19.50 16.24
C ILE A 247 -18.74 18.16 16.47
N GLY A 248 -17.66 18.13 17.26
CA GLY A 248 -16.85 16.95 17.49
C GLY A 248 -17.53 15.82 18.28
N CYS A 249 -18.55 16.16 19.09
CA CYS A 249 -19.42 15.22 19.78
C CYS A 249 -20.86 15.69 19.66
N ASP A 250 -21.76 14.89 19.11
CA ASP A 250 -23.17 15.24 18.97
C ASP A 250 -24.10 14.39 19.87
N ARG A 251 -23.58 13.25 20.39
CA ARG A 251 -24.29 12.47 21.41
C ARG A 251 -23.33 11.93 22.46
N TYR A 252 -23.74 12.02 23.71
CA TYR A 252 -23.01 11.46 24.84
C TYR A 252 -24.02 10.84 25.82
N TYR A 253 -23.97 9.53 25.96
CA TYR A 253 -24.81 8.75 26.87
C TYR A 253 -23.93 8.23 28.01
N ALA A 254 -24.30 8.62 29.23
CA ALA A 254 -23.58 8.19 30.45
C ALA A 254 -24.51 7.38 31.34
N ARG A 255 -24.05 6.20 31.77
CA ARG A 255 -24.80 5.35 32.67
C ARG A 255 -23.92 4.72 33.73
N ALA A 256 -24.35 4.84 34.99
CA ALA A 256 -23.61 4.26 36.10
C ALA A 256 -24.10 2.86 36.46
N ILE A 257 -23.18 2.05 36.96
CA ILE A 257 -23.47 0.81 37.68
C ILE A 257 -22.68 0.81 39.02
N ARG A 258 -23.34 0.49 40.13
CA ARG A 258 -22.75 0.60 41.46
C ARG A 258 -22.61 -0.79 42.10
N ASN A 259 -21.63 -0.91 43.03
CA ASN A 259 -21.36 -2.12 43.78
C ASN A 259 -20.99 -3.34 42.90
N VAL A 260 -20.23 -3.11 41.85
CA VAL A 260 -19.65 -4.17 41.00
C VAL A 260 -18.51 -4.82 41.78
N ASP A 261 -18.42 -6.14 41.74
CA ASP A 261 -17.25 -6.86 42.26
C ASP A 261 -16.07 -6.63 41.28
N ALA A 262 -15.14 -5.79 41.70
CA ALA A 262 -13.95 -5.47 40.90
C ALA A 262 -13.04 -6.68 40.65
N ASN A 263 -13.15 -7.74 41.43
CA ASN A 263 -12.37 -8.97 41.31
C ASN A 263 -13.10 -10.08 40.55
N ALA A 264 -14.33 -9.81 40.09
CA ALA A 264 -15.05 -10.76 39.26
C ALA A 264 -14.30 -11.01 37.96
N SER A 265 -14.07 -12.27 37.63
CA SER A 265 -13.40 -12.66 36.40
C SER A 265 -14.36 -12.69 35.24
N SER A 266 -13.91 -12.25 34.07
CA SER A 266 -14.68 -12.43 32.82
C SER A 266 -14.90 -13.91 32.56
N PRO A 267 -16.12 -14.32 32.18
CA PRO A 267 -16.43 -15.73 31.93
C PRO A 267 -15.64 -16.26 30.71
N GLN A 268 -15.38 -17.56 30.71
CA GLN A 268 -14.57 -18.23 29.69
C GLN A 268 -15.07 -17.94 28.25
N TRP A 269 -16.39 -17.93 28.04
CA TRP A 269 -16.95 -17.64 26.72
C TRP A 269 -16.60 -16.24 26.21
N MET A 270 -16.59 -15.23 27.10
CA MET A 270 -16.24 -13.84 26.77
C MET A 270 -14.74 -13.73 26.51
N ARG A 271 -13.88 -14.25 27.40
CA ARG A 271 -12.41 -14.26 27.23
C ARG A 271 -12.02 -14.92 25.91
N ARG A 272 -12.61 -16.08 25.59
CA ARG A 272 -12.37 -16.79 24.34
C ARG A 272 -12.71 -15.93 23.12
N ARG A 273 -13.90 -15.29 23.11
CA ARG A 273 -14.34 -14.43 22.01
C ARG A 273 -13.40 -13.26 21.80
N LEU A 274 -13.04 -12.59 22.88
CA LEU A 274 -12.08 -11.47 22.83
C LEU A 274 -10.71 -11.90 22.30
N THR A 275 -10.17 -13.00 22.84
CA THR A 275 -8.87 -13.54 22.40
C THR A 275 -8.87 -13.90 20.93
N ARG A 276 -9.92 -14.59 20.45
CA ARG A 276 -10.06 -14.95 19.03
C ARG A 276 -10.24 -13.72 18.12
N ALA A 277 -10.79 -12.64 18.65
CA ALA A 277 -10.88 -11.36 17.95
C ALA A 277 -9.58 -10.52 18.04
N GLY A 278 -8.51 -11.04 18.65
CA GLY A 278 -7.23 -10.37 18.79
C GLY A 278 -7.12 -9.41 19.99
N MET A 279 -8.07 -9.48 20.94
CA MET A 279 -8.08 -8.63 22.13
C MET A 279 -7.69 -9.42 23.40
N ARG A 280 -6.87 -8.80 24.21
CA ARG A 280 -6.44 -9.36 25.50
C ARG A 280 -7.47 -9.06 26.60
N GLY A 281 -7.80 -10.05 27.41
CA GLY A 281 -8.56 -9.84 28.65
C GLY A 281 -7.76 -9.02 29.67
N ILE A 282 -8.41 -8.06 30.33
CA ILE A 282 -7.78 -7.12 31.28
C ILE A 282 -8.51 -7.22 32.64
N SER A 283 -9.78 -6.83 32.67
CA SER A 283 -10.67 -6.87 33.82
C SER A 283 -12.10 -6.99 33.33
N LEU A 284 -13.02 -7.42 34.19
CA LEU A 284 -14.41 -7.59 33.77
C LEU A 284 -15.01 -6.33 33.14
N ALA A 285 -14.74 -5.14 33.69
CA ALA A 285 -15.30 -3.90 33.17
C ALA A 285 -14.74 -3.56 31.78
N VAL A 286 -13.43 -3.71 31.56
CA VAL A 286 -12.78 -3.48 30.28
C VAL A 286 -13.17 -4.55 29.24
N ASP A 287 -13.23 -5.80 29.66
CA ASP A 287 -13.61 -6.92 28.79
C ASP A 287 -15.04 -6.77 28.31
N VAL A 288 -15.96 -6.30 29.16
CA VAL A 288 -17.36 -6.01 28.78
C VAL A 288 -17.42 -4.86 27.77
N THR A 289 -16.67 -3.78 27.96
CA THR A 289 -16.66 -2.66 26.99
C THR A 289 -16.09 -3.10 25.63
N ASN A 290 -15.02 -3.89 25.62
CA ASN A 290 -14.43 -4.47 24.42
C ASN A 290 -15.37 -5.45 23.73
N TYR A 291 -16.06 -6.30 24.51
CA TYR A 291 -17.04 -7.23 23.98
C TYR A 291 -18.19 -6.51 23.27
N VAL A 292 -18.79 -5.50 23.91
CA VAL A 292 -19.89 -4.71 23.32
C VAL A 292 -19.43 -3.97 22.07
N MET A 293 -18.21 -3.43 22.07
CA MET A 293 -17.64 -2.78 20.89
C MET A 293 -17.50 -3.74 19.69
N LEU A 294 -17.02 -4.95 19.92
CA LEU A 294 -16.90 -5.98 18.87
C LEU A 294 -18.27 -6.52 18.44
N ASP A 295 -19.17 -6.70 19.38
CA ASP A 295 -20.49 -7.28 19.14
C ASP A 295 -21.42 -6.33 18.39
N LEU A 296 -21.56 -5.09 18.88
CA LEU A 296 -22.50 -4.10 18.36
C LEU A 296 -21.89 -3.05 17.45
N GLY A 297 -20.57 -2.77 17.58
CA GLY A 297 -19.88 -1.73 16.82
C GLY A 297 -19.80 -0.38 17.52
N GLN A 298 -20.22 -0.26 18.78
CA GLN A 298 -20.15 0.95 19.58
C GLN A 298 -18.96 0.86 20.56
N PRO A 299 -17.92 1.66 20.38
CA PRO A 299 -16.87 1.77 21.38
C PRO A 299 -17.40 2.39 22.65
N LEU A 300 -17.06 1.80 23.77
CA LEU A 300 -17.43 2.25 25.11
C LEU A 300 -16.16 2.56 25.92
N HIS A 301 -16.29 3.46 26.88
CA HIS A 301 -15.27 3.67 27.91
C HIS A 301 -15.86 3.47 29.30
N ALA A 302 -15.06 2.93 30.22
CA ALA A 302 -15.43 2.72 31.61
C ALA A 302 -14.55 3.58 32.52
N TYR A 303 -15.17 4.45 33.30
CA TYR A 303 -14.51 5.27 34.31
C TYR A 303 -14.77 4.73 35.72
N ASP A 304 -13.82 4.91 36.62
CA ASP A 304 -14.06 4.83 38.07
C ASP A 304 -14.90 6.03 38.51
N LEU A 305 -16.19 5.81 38.76
CA LEU A 305 -17.13 6.86 39.10
C LEU A 305 -16.76 7.61 40.39
N ASP A 306 -16.11 6.93 41.34
CA ASP A 306 -15.70 7.54 42.61
C ASP A 306 -14.52 8.51 42.44
N LYS A 307 -13.83 8.50 41.30
CA LYS A 307 -12.76 9.44 40.93
C LYS A 307 -13.28 10.67 40.15
N ILE A 308 -14.49 10.60 39.61
CA ILE A 308 -15.05 11.70 38.79
C ILE A 308 -15.68 12.74 39.67
N ASP A 309 -15.27 14.00 39.53
CA ASP A 309 -15.77 15.16 40.25
C ASP A 309 -16.63 16.06 39.34
N GLY A 310 -17.88 16.26 39.71
CA GLY A 310 -18.82 17.20 39.05
C GLY A 310 -19.22 16.76 37.66
N PRO A 311 -19.73 17.65 36.83
CA PRO A 311 -20.21 17.33 35.51
C PRO A 311 -19.06 16.92 34.58
N ILE A 312 -19.37 16.00 33.67
CA ILE A 312 -18.52 15.70 32.48
C ILE A 312 -18.71 16.81 31.46
N VAL A 313 -17.59 17.28 30.91
CA VAL A 313 -17.55 18.31 29.88
C VAL A 313 -16.78 17.80 28.68
N VAL A 314 -17.47 17.65 27.53
CA VAL A 314 -16.82 17.32 26.25
C VAL A 314 -16.49 18.62 25.53
N ARG A 315 -15.22 18.93 25.33
CA ARG A 315 -14.75 20.19 24.76
C ARG A 315 -13.47 20.01 23.95
N ARG A 316 -13.07 21.05 23.23
CA ARG A 316 -11.72 21.09 22.65
C ARG A 316 -10.66 21.31 23.72
N ALA A 317 -9.48 20.72 23.55
CA ALA A 317 -8.37 20.95 24.45
C ALA A 317 -7.91 22.42 24.42
N ARG A 318 -7.26 22.88 25.46
CA ARG A 318 -6.69 24.22 25.58
C ARG A 318 -5.18 24.13 25.32
N THR A 319 -4.63 25.20 24.80
CA THR A 319 -3.19 25.31 24.58
C THR A 319 -2.40 24.98 25.85
N GLY A 320 -1.45 24.07 25.78
CA GLY A 320 -0.61 23.67 26.92
C GLY A 320 -1.23 22.64 27.86
N GLU A 321 -2.40 22.07 27.53
CA GLU A 321 -2.94 20.94 28.28
C GLU A 321 -2.17 19.66 27.91
N HIS A 322 -1.99 18.79 28.88
CA HIS A 322 -1.33 17.50 28.78
C HIS A 322 -2.23 16.38 29.27
N LEU A 323 -2.07 15.20 28.71
CA LEU A 323 -2.75 13.99 29.14
C LEU A 323 -1.78 12.81 29.14
N THR A 324 -1.66 12.14 30.30
CA THR A 324 -1.02 10.83 30.37
C THR A 324 -2.07 9.75 30.05
N THR A 325 -1.92 9.11 28.92
CA THR A 325 -2.84 8.07 28.44
C THR A 325 -2.63 6.72 29.11
N LEU A 326 -3.59 5.78 28.95
CA LEU A 326 -3.55 4.44 29.56
C LEU A 326 -2.30 3.61 29.19
N ASP A 327 -1.61 3.92 28.11
CA ASP A 327 -0.32 3.30 27.74
C ASP A 327 0.89 3.95 28.48
N GLY A 328 0.64 4.88 29.38
CA GLY A 328 1.64 5.56 30.21
C GLY A 328 2.43 6.66 29.51
N LYS A 329 2.04 7.07 28.32
CA LYS A 329 2.70 8.14 27.58
C LYS A 329 2.02 9.49 27.86
N ASP A 330 2.83 10.53 27.95
CA ASP A 330 2.36 11.90 28.07
C ASP A 330 2.23 12.54 26.68
N HIS A 331 1.09 13.19 26.44
CA HIS A 331 0.76 13.85 25.19
C HIS A 331 0.45 15.32 25.41
N GLU A 332 1.14 16.22 24.74
CA GLU A 332 0.78 17.63 24.63
C GLU A 332 -0.42 17.76 23.69
N LEU A 333 -1.51 18.36 24.17
CA LEU A 333 -2.77 18.46 23.44
C LEU A 333 -2.82 19.73 22.61
N THR A 334 -3.58 19.68 21.53
CA THR A 334 -3.81 20.82 20.64
C THR A 334 -5.29 21.23 20.65
N GLU A 335 -5.60 22.47 20.27
CA GLU A 335 -6.96 23.00 20.22
C GLU A 335 -7.89 22.26 19.25
N GLU A 336 -7.35 21.42 18.37
CA GLU A 336 -8.15 20.52 17.52
C GLU A 336 -8.54 19.22 18.23
N ASP A 337 -7.88 18.85 19.33
CA ASP A 337 -8.16 17.61 20.04
C ASP A 337 -9.45 17.74 20.84
N LEU A 338 -10.37 16.80 20.64
CA LEU A 338 -11.56 16.69 21.45
C LEU A 338 -11.24 15.90 22.71
N VAL A 339 -11.59 16.47 23.85
CA VAL A 339 -11.27 15.88 25.17
C VAL A 339 -12.52 15.72 26.01
N ILE A 340 -12.53 14.68 26.81
CA ILE A 340 -13.51 14.46 27.86
C ILE A 340 -12.89 14.93 29.20
N CYS A 341 -13.58 15.80 29.91
CA CYS A 341 -13.10 16.40 31.13
C CYS A 341 -14.10 16.21 32.27
N ASP A 342 -13.62 16.27 33.51
CA ASP A 342 -14.46 16.48 34.68
C ASP A 342 -14.21 17.85 35.32
N SER A 343 -14.89 18.13 36.42
CA SER A 343 -14.99 19.47 36.99
C SER A 343 -14.61 19.53 38.48
N PRO A 344 -13.34 19.17 38.85
CA PRO A 344 -12.93 19.07 40.23
C PRO A 344 -13.06 20.39 40.95
N SER A 345 -13.59 20.31 42.19
CA SER A 345 -13.81 21.48 43.09
C SER A 345 -14.69 22.57 42.44
N GLY A 346 -15.57 22.21 41.50
CA GLY A 346 -16.43 23.14 40.79
C GLY A 346 -15.78 23.90 39.65
N ASN A 347 -14.52 23.58 39.31
CA ASN A 347 -13.84 24.15 38.16
C ASN A 347 -14.29 23.43 36.87
N HIS A 348 -15.26 23.99 36.19
CA HIS A 348 -15.93 23.43 35.05
C HIS A 348 -14.98 22.95 33.94
N GLY A 349 -14.99 21.65 33.65
CA GLY A 349 -14.20 21.02 32.59
C GLY A 349 -12.69 21.24 32.72
N SER A 350 -12.15 21.33 33.92
CA SER A 350 -10.75 21.73 34.11
C SER A 350 -9.76 20.57 34.08
N ARG A 351 -10.16 19.31 34.30
CA ARG A 351 -9.25 18.17 34.28
C ARG A 351 -9.60 17.23 33.13
N VAL A 352 -8.62 17.00 32.27
CA VAL A 352 -8.78 16.10 31.13
C VAL A 352 -8.72 14.63 31.59
N LEU A 353 -9.74 13.86 31.25
CA LEU A 353 -9.89 12.45 31.56
C LEU A 353 -9.46 11.56 30.38
N GLY A 354 -9.58 12.04 29.14
CA GLY A 354 -9.25 11.25 27.96
C GLY A 354 -9.33 12.04 26.66
N LEU A 355 -8.68 11.50 25.63
CA LEU A 355 -8.89 11.89 24.24
C LEU A 355 -10.16 11.20 23.73
N ALA A 356 -11.18 11.99 23.42
CA ALA A 356 -12.50 11.50 23.01
C ALA A 356 -12.38 10.51 21.83
N GLY A 357 -12.93 9.32 21.98
CA GLY A 357 -12.95 8.28 20.95
C GLY A 357 -11.60 7.68 20.56
N VAL A 358 -10.51 8.09 21.21
CA VAL A 358 -9.14 7.61 20.89
C VAL A 358 -8.57 6.79 22.04
N MET A 359 -8.34 7.39 23.19
CA MET A 359 -7.78 6.71 24.36
C MET A 359 -8.08 7.45 25.68
N GLY A 360 -8.45 6.70 26.71
CA GLY A 360 -8.63 7.23 28.07
C GLY A 360 -7.31 7.62 28.73
N GLY A 361 -7.41 8.47 29.74
CA GLY A 361 -6.30 8.86 30.61
C GLY A 361 -6.22 8.01 31.87
N MET A 362 -5.05 7.94 32.49
CA MET A 362 -4.79 7.15 33.69
C MET A 362 -5.63 7.58 34.90
N TYR A 363 -6.05 8.85 34.98
CA TYR A 363 -6.72 9.36 36.18
C TYR A 363 -8.07 8.69 36.45
N GLY A 364 -8.88 8.52 35.44
CA GLY A 364 -10.22 7.92 35.58
C GLY A 364 -10.23 6.40 35.38
N GLU A 365 -9.09 5.76 35.31
CA GLU A 365 -8.96 4.31 35.01
C GLU A 365 -9.67 3.45 36.06
N VAL A 366 -10.39 2.43 35.59
CA VAL A 366 -10.93 1.37 36.43
C VAL A 366 -9.82 0.43 36.92
N THR A 367 -9.83 0.11 38.21
CA THR A 367 -8.83 -0.73 38.86
C THR A 367 -9.47 -1.89 39.62
N SER A 368 -8.67 -2.79 40.21
CA SER A 368 -9.16 -3.86 41.08
C SER A 368 -9.89 -3.39 42.34
N GLU A 369 -9.86 -2.08 42.65
CA GLU A 369 -10.56 -1.48 43.78
C GLU A 369 -11.85 -0.77 43.39
N THR A 370 -12.10 -0.56 42.09
CA THR A 370 -13.24 0.17 41.55
C THR A 370 -14.53 -0.61 41.76
N LYS A 371 -15.50 -0.01 42.51
CA LYS A 371 -16.81 -0.62 42.75
C LYS A 371 -17.95 0.07 42.01
N ASN A 372 -17.79 1.33 41.68
CA ASN A 372 -18.76 2.12 40.95
C ASN A 372 -18.19 2.50 39.60
N VAL A 373 -18.85 2.07 38.53
CA VAL A 373 -18.37 2.25 37.14
C VAL A 373 -19.35 3.17 36.41
N LEU A 374 -18.79 4.17 35.72
CA LEU A 374 -19.53 4.98 34.77
C LEU A 374 -19.20 4.48 33.35
N ILE A 375 -20.22 4.08 32.62
CA ILE A 375 -20.09 3.70 31.21
C ILE A 375 -20.38 4.91 30.35
N GLU A 376 -19.39 5.29 29.52
CA GLU A 376 -19.51 6.24 28.43
C GLU A 376 -19.90 5.49 27.16
N SER A 377 -20.90 6.00 26.47
CA SER A 377 -21.29 5.59 25.12
C SER A 377 -21.59 6.85 24.31
N ALA A 378 -20.70 7.23 23.38
CA ALA A 378 -20.81 8.49 22.70
C ALA A 378 -20.76 8.35 21.17
N HIS A 379 -21.18 9.40 20.47
CA HIS A 379 -20.93 9.56 19.04
C HIS A 379 -20.00 10.75 18.82
N PHE A 380 -18.93 10.54 18.04
CA PHE A 380 -17.91 11.53 17.76
C PHE A 380 -17.72 11.72 16.25
N ASP A 381 -17.40 12.96 15.85
CA ASP A 381 -17.12 13.31 14.47
C ASP A 381 -15.92 12.52 13.91
N PRO A 382 -16.10 11.77 12.83
CA PRO A 382 -15.04 10.92 12.23
C PRO A 382 -13.76 11.68 11.90
N VAL A 383 -13.87 12.92 11.38
CA VAL A 383 -12.70 13.74 10.99
C VAL A 383 -11.91 14.16 12.23
N SER A 384 -12.57 14.58 13.28
CA SER A 384 -11.94 14.96 14.55
C SER A 384 -11.15 13.80 15.14
N ILE A 385 -11.74 12.59 15.17
CA ILE A 385 -11.08 11.40 15.71
C ILE A 385 -9.90 10.99 14.85
N ALA A 386 -10.05 10.93 13.52
CA ALA A 386 -8.99 10.55 12.60
C ALA A 386 -7.78 11.50 12.71
N ARG A 387 -8.01 12.82 12.83
CA ARG A 387 -6.93 13.82 12.97
C ARG A 387 -6.21 13.66 14.30
N THR A 388 -6.94 13.49 15.41
CA THR A 388 -6.38 13.28 16.75
C THR A 388 -5.55 11.99 16.81
N ALA A 389 -6.09 10.86 16.36
CA ALA A 389 -5.40 9.57 16.36
C ALA A 389 -4.08 9.62 15.56
N ARG A 390 -4.07 10.28 14.39
CA ARG A 390 -2.86 10.45 13.57
C ARG A 390 -1.84 11.40 14.21
N ARG A 391 -2.29 12.52 14.76
CA ARG A 391 -1.42 13.52 15.40
C ARG A 391 -0.64 12.92 16.56
N HIS A 392 -1.32 12.20 17.42
CA HIS A 392 -0.72 11.56 18.60
C HIS A 392 -0.13 10.17 18.31
N LYS A 393 -0.31 9.63 17.09
CA LYS A 393 0.13 8.29 16.69
C LYS A 393 -0.43 7.19 17.58
N ILE A 394 -1.71 7.30 17.93
CA ILE A 394 -2.44 6.35 18.77
C ILE A 394 -3.52 5.65 17.94
N PRO A 395 -3.18 4.58 17.19
CA PRO A 395 -4.18 3.74 16.57
C PRO A 395 -4.87 2.88 17.64
N SER A 396 -6.17 3.04 17.82
CA SER A 396 -6.97 2.22 18.73
C SER A 396 -8.14 1.56 18.01
N GLU A 397 -8.67 0.47 18.55
CA GLU A 397 -9.87 -0.16 18.01
C GLU A 397 -11.10 0.74 18.09
N ALA A 398 -11.13 1.66 19.06
CA ALA A 398 -12.16 2.68 19.18
C ALA A 398 -12.02 3.72 18.06
N SER A 399 -10.82 4.30 17.87
CA SER A 399 -10.58 5.32 16.84
C SER A 399 -10.86 4.79 15.43
N ARG A 400 -10.50 3.53 15.15
CA ARG A 400 -10.79 2.86 13.86
C ARG A 400 -12.29 2.79 13.55
N ARG A 401 -13.14 2.65 14.56
CA ARG A 401 -14.61 2.65 14.39
C ARG A 401 -15.15 4.05 14.25
N PHE A 402 -14.76 4.96 15.13
CA PHE A 402 -15.25 6.35 15.08
C PHE A 402 -14.84 7.06 13.78
N GLU A 403 -13.61 6.88 13.30
CA GLU A 403 -13.13 7.50 12.04
C GLU A 403 -13.88 7.03 10.78
N ARG A 404 -14.60 5.89 10.87
CA ARG A 404 -15.46 5.36 9.79
C ARG A 404 -16.94 5.65 10.01
N GLY A 405 -17.30 6.25 11.13
CA GLY A 405 -18.66 6.52 11.53
C GLY A 405 -19.31 5.38 12.31
N VAL A 406 -19.83 5.73 13.47
CA VAL A 406 -20.59 4.83 14.35
C VAL A 406 -22.07 5.19 14.23
N ASP A 407 -22.95 4.21 14.48
CA ASP A 407 -24.40 4.39 14.49
C ASP A 407 -24.82 5.43 15.52
N THR A 408 -25.50 6.50 15.12
CA THR A 408 -25.89 7.62 15.99
C THR A 408 -27.01 7.29 16.99
N GLU A 409 -27.67 6.14 16.83
CA GLU A 409 -28.77 5.72 17.70
C GLU A 409 -28.41 4.52 18.60
N LEU A 410 -27.16 4.04 18.52
CA LEU A 410 -26.73 2.82 19.20
C LEU A 410 -26.32 3.04 20.66
N GLN A 411 -26.00 4.26 21.06
CA GLN A 411 -25.39 4.59 22.36
C GLN A 411 -26.18 4.07 23.56
N PRO A 412 -27.51 4.25 23.65
CA PRO A 412 -28.29 3.75 24.77
C PRO A 412 -28.32 2.21 24.84
N ALA A 413 -28.46 1.52 23.71
CA ALA A 413 -28.50 0.05 23.65
C ALA A 413 -27.17 -0.58 24.03
N ALA A 414 -26.05 -0.01 23.58
CA ALA A 414 -24.71 -0.48 23.91
C ALA A 414 -24.40 -0.29 25.42
N ALA A 415 -24.75 0.86 25.98
CA ALA A 415 -24.62 1.09 27.42
C ALA A 415 -25.53 0.15 28.23
N GLN A 416 -26.76 -0.12 27.76
CA GLN A 416 -27.68 -1.09 28.38
C GLN A 416 -27.08 -2.49 28.42
N MET A 417 -26.49 -2.93 27.30
CA MET A 417 -25.80 -4.23 27.22
C MET A 417 -24.63 -4.31 28.20
N ALA A 418 -23.81 -3.26 28.25
CA ALA A 418 -22.65 -3.21 29.15
C ALA A 418 -23.05 -3.30 30.62
N VAL A 419 -24.01 -2.46 31.07
CA VAL A 419 -24.44 -2.49 32.47
C VAL A 419 -25.18 -3.78 32.84
N LYS A 420 -25.89 -4.41 31.91
CA LYS A 420 -26.53 -5.70 32.11
C LYS A 420 -25.46 -6.79 32.30
N LEU A 421 -24.47 -6.86 31.44
CA LEU A 421 -23.36 -7.82 31.58
C LEU A 421 -22.58 -7.59 32.88
N LEU A 422 -22.32 -6.35 33.28
CA LEU A 422 -21.67 -6.07 34.56
C LEU A 422 -22.53 -6.45 35.76
N ALA A 423 -23.85 -6.27 35.69
CA ALA A 423 -24.79 -6.70 36.73
C ALA A 423 -24.84 -8.22 36.84
N ASP A 424 -24.97 -8.91 35.73
CA ASP A 424 -25.09 -10.37 35.68
C ASP A 424 -23.80 -11.09 36.11
N LEU A 425 -22.64 -10.54 35.77
CA LEU A 425 -21.33 -11.14 35.98
C LEU A 425 -20.60 -10.62 37.23
N GLY A 426 -20.75 -9.35 37.54
CA GLY A 426 -20.08 -8.69 38.67
C GLY A 426 -21.04 -8.28 39.81
N GLY A 427 -22.33 -8.60 39.72
CA GLY A 427 -23.32 -8.36 40.78
C GLY A 427 -23.68 -6.90 41.01
N GLY A 428 -23.33 -5.99 40.12
CA GLY A 428 -23.60 -4.57 40.26
C GLY A 428 -25.08 -4.19 40.10
N ASN A 429 -25.40 -2.99 40.50
CA ASN A 429 -26.76 -2.43 40.41
C ASN A 429 -26.76 -1.26 39.40
N PRO A 430 -27.35 -1.45 38.20
CA PRO A 430 -27.47 -0.40 37.20
C PRO A 430 -28.29 0.79 37.73
N SER A 431 -27.87 1.99 37.38
CA SER A 431 -28.62 3.20 37.75
C SER A 431 -29.95 3.23 37.01
N LYS A 432 -30.88 3.93 37.64
CA LYS A 432 -32.24 4.10 37.11
C LYS A 432 -32.32 5.22 36.08
N TYR A 433 -31.51 6.26 36.20
CA TYR A 433 -31.57 7.49 35.42
C TYR A 433 -30.23 7.83 34.79
N PRO A 434 -29.99 7.29 33.56
CA PRO A 434 -28.82 7.68 32.77
C PRO A 434 -28.93 9.14 32.33
N ASN A 435 -27.81 9.71 31.85
CA ASN A 435 -27.82 11.01 31.20
C ASN A 435 -27.63 10.78 29.68
N ASP A 436 -28.50 11.35 28.85
CA ASP A 436 -28.41 11.32 27.38
C ASP A 436 -28.48 12.73 26.81
N VAL A 437 -27.32 13.26 26.43
CA VAL A 437 -27.24 14.52 25.68
C VAL A 437 -27.21 14.17 24.19
N ASN A 438 -28.34 14.33 23.53
CA ASN A 438 -28.53 13.98 22.12
C ASN A 438 -28.79 15.23 21.26
N ASN A 439 -27.78 15.59 20.45
CA ASN A 439 -27.82 16.69 19.48
C ASN A 439 -27.66 16.15 18.03
N THR A 440 -27.84 14.85 17.83
CA THR A 440 -27.69 14.23 16.52
C THR A 440 -28.70 14.80 15.52
N GLN A 441 -28.26 14.96 14.28
CA GLN A 441 -29.13 15.44 13.23
C GLN A 441 -29.86 14.28 12.56
N GLN A 442 -31.13 14.47 12.24
CA GLN A 442 -31.88 13.48 11.47
C GLN A 442 -31.27 13.34 10.08
N ARG A 443 -31.25 12.10 9.61
CA ARG A 443 -30.78 11.78 8.25
C ARG A 443 -31.67 12.44 7.20
N SER A 444 -31.05 12.91 6.12
CA SER A 444 -31.78 13.49 5.01
C SER A 444 -32.41 12.42 4.12
N VAL A 445 -33.62 12.70 3.61
CA VAL A 445 -34.28 11.84 2.65
C VAL A 445 -33.60 12.00 1.27
N ILE A 446 -33.21 10.90 0.66
CA ILE A 446 -32.67 10.85 -0.69
C ILE A 446 -33.83 10.66 -1.67
N VAL A 447 -33.98 11.57 -2.62
CA VAL A 447 -34.94 11.42 -3.74
C VAL A 447 -34.26 10.60 -4.82
N PHE A 448 -34.70 9.37 -4.98
CA PHE A 448 -34.07 8.37 -5.86
C PHE A 448 -34.96 8.01 -7.05
N LYS A 449 -34.42 8.07 -8.26
CA LYS A 449 -35.08 7.63 -9.48
C LYS A 449 -34.55 6.28 -9.92
N ALA A 450 -35.46 5.36 -10.22
CA ALA A 450 -35.10 3.98 -10.58
C ALA A 450 -34.23 3.90 -11.86
N ASP A 451 -34.39 4.84 -12.80
CA ASP A 451 -33.59 4.90 -14.02
C ASP A 451 -32.12 5.28 -13.78
N GLU A 452 -31.78 5.80 -12.60
CA GLU A 452 -30.38 6.03 -12.20
C GLU A 452 -29.59 4.72 -12.14
N VAL A 453 -30.19 3.59 -11.74
CA VAL A 453 -29.54 2.27 -11.73
C VAL A 453 -29.07 1.90 -13.14
N LYS A 454 -29.94 2.09 -14.12
CA LYS A 454 -29.60 1.82 -15.52
C LYS A 454 -28.59 2.82 -16.08
N ARG A 455 -28.74 4.09 -15.72
CA ARG A 455 -27.86 5.17 -16.19
C ARG A 455 -26.43 5.01 -15.68
N VAL A 456 -26.26 4.68 -14.39
CA VAL A 456 -24.94 4.63 -13.73
C VAL A 456 -24.31 3.24 -13.83
N ALA A 457 -25.04 2.19 -13.44
CA ALA A 457 -24.53 0.82 -13.40
C ALA A 457 -24.85 -0.01 -14.67
N GLY A 458 -25.75 0.47 -15.55
CA GLY A 458 -26.17 -0.27 -16.74
C GLY A 458 -27.15 -1.43 -16.46
N LEU A 459 -27.54 -1.63 -15.20
CA LEU A 459 -28.45 -2.69 -14.77
C LEU A 459 -29.91 -2.28 -15.01
N ASP A 460 -30.70 -3.19 -15.54
CA ASP A 460 -32.14 -3.03 -15.72
C ASP A 460 -32.87 -3.79 -14.59
N VAL A 461 -33.30 -3.07 -13.56
CA VAL A 461 -33.82 -3.66 -12.31
C VAL A 461 -35.29 -3.26 -12.13
N ASP A 462 -36.11 -4.27 -11.73
CA ASP A 462 -37.52 -4.04 -11.43
C ASP A 462 -37.73 -3.14 -10.19
N LEU A 463 -38.77 -2.30 -10.21
CA LEU A 463 -39.06 -1.36 -9.14
C LEU A 463 -39.26 -2.02 -7.76
N ASN A 464 -39.90 -3.20 -7.74
CA ASN A 464 -40.11 -3.92 -6.50
C ASN A 464 -38.75 -4.44 -5.97
N ARG A 465 -37.92 -4.98 -6.87
CA ARG A 465 -36.59 -5.45 -6.47
C ARG A 465 -35.69 -4.32 -5.94
N ILE A 466 -35.78 -3.14 -6.52
CA ILE A 466 -35.11 -1.92 -5.99
C ILE A 466 -35.60 -1.62 -4.57
N SER A 467 -36.92 -1.61 -4.38
CA SER A 467 -37.53 -1.35 -3.06
C SER A 467 -37.12 -2.40 -2.03
N ASP A 468 -37.14 -3.69 -2.40
CA ASP A 468 -36.77 -4.79 -1.51
C ASP A 468 -35.32 -4.66 -1.07
N ILE A 469 -34.39 -4.48 -2.01
CA ILE A 469 -32.96 -4.32 -1.72
C ILE A 469 -32.73 -3.14 -0.76
N LEU A 470 -33.31 -1.97 -1.05
CA LEU A 470 -33.13 -0.80 -0.20
C LEU A 470 -33.74 -1.00 1.19
N THR A 471 -34.83 -1.77 1.30
CA THR A 471 -35.43 -2.13 2.58
C THR A 471 -34.57 -3.14 3.35
N ASP A 472 -34.02 -4.14 2.70
CA ASP A 472 -33.15 -5.17 3.29
C ASP A 472 -31.88 -4.57 3.91
N ILE A 473 -31.29 -3.54 3.28
CA ILE A 473 -30.13 -2.82 3.87
C ILE A 473 -30.54 -1.87 5.01
N GLY A 474 -31.83 -1.78 5.33
CA GLY A 474 -32.38 -1.01 6.46
C GLY A 474 -32.88 0.39 6.13
N CYS A 475 -32.99 0.76 4.85
CA CYS A 475 -33.62 2.03 4.49
C CYS A 475 -35.13 2.02 4.68
N SER A 476 -35.70 3.16 5.07
CA SER A 476 -37.14 3.38 4.97
C SER A 476 -37.48 3.89 3.57
N VAL A 477 -38.25 3.11 2.81
CA VAL A 477 -38.56 3.39 1.42
C VAL A 477 -40.03 3.75 1.24
N ALA A 478 -40.30 4.87 0.57
CA ALA A 478 -41.65 5.29 0.23
C ALA A 478 -41.75 5.69 -1.25
N GLY A 479 -42.92 5.49 -1.86
CA GLY A 479 -43.17 5.83 -3.27
C GLY A 479 -42.90 4.67 -4.22
N GLY A 480 -42.37 4.96 -5.40
CA GLY A 480 -41.96 3.96 -6.40
C GLY A 480 -42.96 3.76 -7.56
N GLY A 481 -44.21 4.10 -7.39
CA GLY A 481 -45.25 3.87 -8.40
C GLY A 481 -45.04 4.57 -9.77
N ASN A 482 -44.24 5.62 -9.81
CA ASN A 482 -43.81 6.33 -11.00
C ASN A 482 -42.30 6.26 -11.26
N GLY A 483 -41.63 5.30 -10.64
CA GLY A 483 -40.16 5.18 -10.71
C GLY A 483 -39.39 6.15 -9.83
N SER A 484 -40.05 6.90 -8.94
CA SER A 484 -39.41 7.81 -7.99
C SER A 484 -39.67 7.34 -6.56
N PHE A 485 -38.60 7.20 -5.79
CA PHE A 485 -38.59 6.78 -4.38
C PHE A 485 -38.12 7.92 -3.47
N SER A 486 -38.68 7.97 -2.26
CA SER A 486 -38.11 8.71 -1.12
C SER A 486 -37.45 7.70 -0.20
N VAL A 487 -36.13 7.77 -0.09
CA VAL A 487 -35.35 6.78 0.67
C VAL A 487 -34.69 7.48 1.84
N LEU A 488 -34.99 7.02 3.05
CA LEU A 488 -34.33 7.47 4.28
C LEU A 488 -33.32 6.40 4.71
N PRO A 489 -32.00 6.72 4.64
CA PRO A 489 -30.96 5.79 5.05
C PRO A 489 -30.99 5.49 6.56
N PRO A 490 -30.59 4.29 6.99
CA PRO A 490 -30.49 3.98 8.41
C PRO A 490 -29.30 4.71 9.07
N THR A 491 -29.34 4.83 10.39
CA THR A 491 -28.37 5.62 11.17
C THR A 491 -26.95 5.04 11.17
N TRP A 492 -26.79 3.74 10.93
CA TRP A 492 -25.48 3.06 10.81
C TRP A 492 -24.84 3.16 9.42
N ARG A 493 -25.48 3.84 8.45
CA ARG A 493 -24.98 4.05 7.08
C ARG A 493 -24.71 5.52 6.81
N PRO A 494 -23.67 6.12 7.44
CA PRO A 494 -23.31 7.53 7.22
C PRO A 494 -22.83 7.81 5.79
N ASP A 495 -22.45 6.78 5.04
CA ASP A 495 -21.99 6.78 3.65
C ASP A 495 -23.11 7.06 2.63
N LEU A 496 -24.36 6.68 2.93
CA LEU A 496 -25.49 6.86 2.02
C LEU A 496 -26.04 8.29 2.09
N ASN A 497 -25.67 9.13 1.12
CA ASN A 497 -26.05 10.56 1.10
C ASN A 497 -26.64 11.00 -0.24
N GLU A 498 -26.30 10.33 -1.34
CA GLU A 498 -26.68 10.69 -2.68
C GLU A 498 -27.31 9.52 -3.45
N PRO A 499 -28.03 9.77 -4.55
CA PRO A 499 -28.61 8.70 -5.37
C PRO A 499 -27.60 7.68 -5.89
N CYS A 500 -26.36 8.08 -6.17
CA CYS A 500 -25.32 7.15 -6.64
C CYS A 500 -24.91 6.13 -5.56
N ASP A 501 -24.98 6.49 -4.28
CA ASP A 501 -24.68 5.56 -3.18
C ASP A 501 -25.73 4.44 -3.13
N LEU A 502 -27.00 4.77 -3.41
CA LEU A 502 -28.07 3.77 -3.49
C LEU A 502 -27.92 2.88 -4.75
N VAL A 503 -27.41 3.43 -5.86
CA VAL A 503 -27.12 2.61 -7.05
C VAL A 503 -26.03 1.60 -6.75
N GLU A 504 -25.00 1.98 -5.97
CA GLU A 504 -23.92 1.07 -5.58
C GLU A 504 -24.48 -0.09 -4.74
N GLU A 505 -25.32 0.19 -3.75
CA GLU A 505 -25.95 -0.84 -2.92
C GLU A 505 -26.79 -1.81 -3.75
N ILE A 506 -27.58 -1.28 -4.69
CA ILE A 506 -28.40 -2.12 -5.58
C ILE A 506 -27.51 -3.00 -6.45
N ALA A 507 -26.46 -2.43 -7.06
CA ALA A 507 -25.54 -3.19 -7.92
C ALA A 507 -24.77 -4.25 -7.13
N ARG A 508 -24.32 -3.93 -5.91
CA ARG A 508 -23.61 -4.83 -5.01
C ARG A 508 -24.46 -6.07 -4.64
N LEU A 509 -25.71 -5.85 -4.25
CA LEU A 509 -26.60 -6.95 -3.82
C LEU A 509 -27.21 -7.75 -4.96
N ILE A 510 -27.26 -7.18 -6.17
CA ILE A 510 -27.58 -7.95 -7.38
C ILE A 510 -26.38 -8.79 -7.79
N GLY A 511 -25.19 -8.27 -7.65
CA GLY A 511 -23.90 -8.87 -8.00
C GLY A 511 -23.24 -8.09 -9.15
N TYR A 512 -21.97 -7.75 -8.97
CA TYR A 512 -21.21 -7.02 -10.00
C TYR A 512 -21.04 -7.80 -11.31
N ASP A 513 -21.11 -9.13 -11.25
CA ASP A 513 -21.06 -10.00 -12.43
C ASP A 513 -22.27 -9.83 -13.37
N GLU A 514 -23.37 -9.30 -12.85
CA GLU A 514 -24.58 -9.00 -13.63
C GLU A 514 -24.49 -7.66 -14.39
N ILE A 515 -23.44 -6.85 -14.10
CA ILE A 515 -23.24 -5.58 -14.81
C ILE A 515 -22.83 -5.85 -16.26
N PRO A 516 -23.60 -5.38 -17.25
CA PRO A 516 -23.33 -5.69 -18.66
C PRO A 516 -22.03 -5.03 -19.12
N VAL A 517 -21.12 -5.85 -19.63
CA VAL A 517 -19.88 -5.36 -20.25
C VAL A 517 -20.21 -4.70 -21.58
N LYS A 518 -20.05 -3.39 -21.66
CA LYS A 518 -20.24 -2.62 -22.90
C LYS A 518 -18.97 -1.85 -23.24
N VAL A 519 -18.48 -2.06 -24.45
CA VAL A 519 -17.42 -1.21 -25.00
C VAL A 519 -18.04 0.12 -25.38
N PRO A 520 -17.60 1.25 -24.82
CA PRO A 520 -18.13 2.55 -25.19
C PRO A 520 -17.92 2.83 -26.68
N ALA A 521 -18.98 3.18 -27.39
CA ALA A 521 -18.84 3.70 -28.74
C ALA A 521 -18.25 5.11 -28.62
N VAL A 522 -17.00 5.26 -29.01
CA VAL A 522 -16.39 6.59 -29.10
C VAL A 522 -16.92 7.26 -30.37
N PRO A 523 -17.63 8.40 -30.27
CA PRO A 523 -17.99 9.16 -31.47
C PRO A 523 -16.70 9.57 -32.18
N ILE A 524 -16.62 9.27 -33.49
CA ILE A 524 -15.49 9.67 -34.30
C ILE A 524 -15.54 11.19 -34.47
N VAL A 525 -14.93 11.90 -33.53
CA VAL A 525 -14.79 13.35 -33.58
C VAL A 525 -13.36 13.66 -33.96
N GLY A 526 -13.13 14.08 -35.20
CA GLY A 526 -11.80 14.48 -35.67
C GLY A 526 -10.96 13.36 -36.28
N LYS A 527 -9.66 13.40 -36.12
CA LYS A 527 -8.71 12.43 -36.67
C LYS A 527 -8.84 11.07 -36.00
N THR A 528 -9.01 10.03 -36.79
CA THR A 528 -8.95 8.65 -36.32
C THR A 528 -7.50 8.16 -36.28
N GLY A 529 -7.13 7.45 -35.23
CA GLY A 529 -5.81 6.83 -35.08
C GLY A 529 -4.91 7.53 -34.05
N LEU A 530 -3.66 7.15 -34.07
CA LEU A 530 -2.64 7.72 -33.18
C LEU A 530 -2.24 9.12 -33.62
N THR A 531 -1.85 9.97 -32.66
CA THR A 531 -1.15 11.23 -32.98
C THR A 531 0.20 10.92 -33.62
N ALA A 532 0.81 11.95 -34.25
CA ALA A 532 2.16 11.81 -34.81
C ALA A 532 3.17 11.36 -33.74
N GLU A 533 3.14 11.98 -32.58
CA GLU A 533 4.01 11.62 -31.41
C GLU A 533 3.80 10.19 -30.94
N GLN A 534 2.53 9.76 -30.77
CA GLN A 534 2.21 8.39 -30.41
C GLN A 534 2.71 7.37 -31.43
N SER A 535 2.57 7.70 -32.73
CA SER A 535 3.05 6.85 -33.83
C SER A 535 4.57 6.74 -33.83
N ILE A 536 5.28 7.85 -33.62
CA ILE A 536 6.73 7.89 -33.55
C ILE A 536 7.25 7.12 -32.33
N ARG A 537 6.65 7.36 -31.16
CA ARG A 537 6.99 6.62 -29.94
C ARG A 537 6.90 5.12 -30.14
N ARG A 538 5.81 4.66 -30.77
CA ARG A 538 5.61 3.23 -31.10
C ARG A 538 6.64 2.75 -32.12
N ALA A 539 6.95 3.55 -33.16
CA ALA A 539 7.94 3.20 -34.15
C ALA A 539 9.35 3.07 -33.56
N ILE A 540 9.73 3.95 -32.65
CA ILE A 540 11.01 3.87 -31.91
C ILE A 540 11.10 2.58 -31.09
N ALA A 541 10.06 2.25 -30.30
CA ALA A 541 10.04 1.03 -29.51
C ALA A 541 10.16 -0.23 -30.39
N TYR A 542 9.42 -0.28 -31.50
CA TYR A 542 9.52 -1.41 -32.42
C TYR A 542 10.88 -1.52 -33.10
N GLU A 543 11.49 -0.42 -33.51
CA GLU A 543 12.81 -0.45 -34.15
C GLU A 543 13.87 -0.98 -33.18
N LEU A 544 13.85 -0.56 -31.91
CA LEU A 544 14.78 -1.07 -30.90
C LEU A 544 14.57 -2.56 -30.64
N ALA A 545 13.31 -3.00 -30.56
CA ALA A 545 12.98 -4.41 -30.44
C ALA A 545 13.40 -5.23 -31.67
N GLU A 546 13.23 -4.70 -32.90
CA GLU A 546 13.69 -5.31 -34.15
C GLU A 546 15.22 -5.45 -34.20
N MET A 547 15.94 -4.57 -33.53
CA MET A 547 17.39 -4.63 -33.36
C MET A 547 17.85 -5.65 -32.29
N GLY A 548 16.91 -6.29 -31.58
CA GLY A 548 17.20 -7.26 -30.52
C GLY A 548 17.35 -6.69 -29.13
N LEU A 549 17.07 -5.41 -28.91
CA LEU A 549 17.05 -4.84 -27.57
C LEU A 549 15.76 -5.21 -26.85
N VAL A 550 15.82 -5.35 -25.53
CA VAL A 550 14.66 -5.69 -24.67
C VAL A 550 14.22 -4.46 -23.89
N GLU A 551 12.90 -4.18 -23.92
CA GLU A 551 12.34 -3.09 -23.13
C GLU A 551 12.38 -3.43 -21.63
N SER A 552 12.87 -2.50 -20.84
CA SER A 552 12.93 -2.65 -19.37
C SER A 552 12.44 -1.39 -18.71
N LEU A 553 11.37 -1.49 -17.92
CA LEU A 553 10.85 -0.37 -17.16
C LEU A 553 11.53 -0.30 -15.79
N SER A 554 11.98 0.90 -15.43
CA SER A 554 12.64 1.17 -14.15
C SER A 554 11.85 2.16 -13.32
N TYR A 555 11.84 1.97 -11.99
CA TYR A 555 11.42 3.05 -11.10
C TYR A 555 12.37 4.25 -11.20
N PRO A 556 11.85 5.48 -11.17
CA PRO A 556 12.65 6.67 -11.41
C PRO A 556 13.46 7.15 -10.20
N PHE A 557 13.70 6.31 -9.22
CA PHE A 557 14.34 6.66 -7.96
C PHE A 557 15.83 6.38 -8.00
N VAL A 558 16.63 7.39 -7.63
CA VAL A 558 18.10 7.34 -7.61
C VAL A 558 18.65 7.82 -6.27
N GLY A 559 19.86 7.39 -5.96
CA GLY A 559 20.59 7.75 -4.75
C GLY A 559 22.00 8.25 -5.02
N GLU A 560 22.70 8.60 -3.96
CA GLU A 560 24.10 9.08 -4.04
C GLU A 560 25.04 8.05 -4.70
N GLU A 561 24.85 6.78 -4.42
CA GLU A 561 25.68 5.71 -4.99
C GLU A 561 25.50 5.61 -6.51
N ASP A 562 24.30 5.88 -7.02
CA ASP A 562 24.04 5.93 -8.45
C ASP A 562 24.79 7.13 -9.10
N PHE A 563 24.81 8.29 -8.44
CA PHE A 563 25.56 9.46 -8.92
C PHE A 563 27.07 9.21 -8.93
N LYS A 564 27.61 8.64 -7.84
CA LYS A 564 29.04 8.27 -7.75
C LYS A 564 29.42 7.24 -8.80
N ALA A 565 28.59 6.22 -9.02
CA ALA A 565 28.83 5.19 -10.02
C ALA A 565 28.98 5.81 -11.43
N PHE A 566 28.18 6.81 -11.75
CA PHE A 566 28.26 7.57 -13.00
C PHE A 566 29.27 8.72 -12.99
N ARG A 567 30.16 8.78 -11.99
CA ARG A 567 31.21 9.82 -11.84
C ARG A 567 30.64 11.24 -11.79
N GLN A 568 29.43 11.40 -11.31
CA GLN A 568 28.81 12.71 -11.12
C GLN A 568 29.17 13.27 -9.74
N ASP A 569 29.32 14.58 -9.65
CA ASP A 569 29.51 15.28 -8.39
C ASP A 569 28.17 15.26 -7.62
N VAL A 570 28.14 14.57 -6.47
CA VAL A 570 26.92 14.39 -5.67
C VAL A 570 26.34 15.71 -5.20
N ASP A 571 27.19 16.63 -4.75
CA ASP A 571 26.75 17.92 -4.23
C ASP A 571 26.14 18.80 -5.32
N GLU A 572 26.68 18.76 -6.52
CA GLU A 572 26.17 19.53 -7.66
C GLU A 572 24.90 18.90 -8.25
N VAL A 573 24.87 17.58 -8.43
CA VAL A 573 23.71 16.88 -9.02
C VAL A 573 22.50 16.90 -8.08
N SER A 574 22.71 16.73 -6.77
CA SER A 574 21.62 16.77 -5.81
C SER A 574 20.89 18.11 -5.73
N LYS A 575 21.62 19.24 -5.93
CA LYS A 575 21.04 20.60 -5.95
C LYS A 575 20.04 20.82 -7.08
N VAL A 576 20.25 20.13 -8.20
CA VAL A 576 19.42 20.27 -9.42
C VAL A 576 18.54 19.06 -9.67
N SER A 577 18.45 18.14 -8.71
CA SER A 577 17.58 16.96 -8.74
C SER A 577 16.33 17.18 -7.88
N VAL A 578 15.21 16.63 -8.31
CA VAL A 578 13.95 16.66 -7.56
C VAL A 578 14.05 15.68 -6.40
N ARG A 579 13.96 16.18 -5.16
CA ARG A 579 13.96 15.34 -3.96
C ARG A 579 12.53 15.04 -3.51
N ILE A 580 12.26 13.76 -3.21
CA ILE A 580 10.98 13.30 -2.71
C ILE A 580 10.93 13.52 -1.19
N ALA A 581 9.82 14.09 -0.68
CA ALA A 581 9.65 14.40 0.74
C ALA A 581 9.55 13.14 1.62
N ASN A 582 8.91 12.08 1.12
CA ASN A 582 8.71 10.80 1.79
C ASN A 582 9.11 9.63 0.88
N PRO A 583 10.41 9.44 0.57
CA PRO A 583 10.86 8.42 -0.36
C PRO A 583 10.53 7.01 0.16
N LEU A 584 10.25 6.07 -0.76
CA LEU A 584 10.04 4.66 -0.44
C LEU A 584 11.29 4.01 0.18
N ALA A 585 12.47 4.47 -0.24
CA ALA A 585 13.76 4.04 0.29
C ALA A 585 14.62 5.27 0.61
N GLU A 586 15.07 5.40 1.84
CA GLU A 586 15.85 6.56 2.31
C GLU A 586 17.15 6.78 1.54
N ASN A 587 17.75 5.72 1.02
CA ASN A 587 18.96 5.77 0.20
C ASN A 587 18.72 6.15 -1.27
N ARG A 588 17.46 6.33 -1.71
CA ARG A 588 17.07 6.74 -3.07
C ARG A 588 16.02 7.84 -3.05
N PRO A 589 16.35 9.02 -2.50
CA PRO A 589 15.37 10.08 -2.28
C PRO A 589 15.16 11.02 -3.48
N TRP A 590 15.88 10.84 -4.61
CA TRP A 590 15.78 11.72 -5.77
C TRP A 590 15.13 11.04 -6.96
N LEU A 591 14.48 11.85 -7.79
CA LEU A 591 14.02 11.43 -9.12
C LEU A 591 15.19 11.51 -10.12
N ARG A 592 15.20 10.57 -11.07
CA ARG A 592 16.23 10.47 -12.11
C ARG A 592 16.21 11.66 -13.06
N ARG A 593 17.39 12.11 -13.48
CA ARG A 593 17.60 13.15 -14.50
C ARG A 593 17.93 12.58 -15.87
N ASN A 594 18.22 11.30 -15.95
CA ASN A 594 18.39 10.50 -17.16
C ASN A 594 17.93 9.08 -16.89
N ILE A 595 17.53 8.38 -17.95
CA ILE A 595 17.07 6.99 -17.85
C ILE A 595 18.25 6.04 -17.64
N LEU A 596 19.40 6.36 -18.24
CA LEU A 596 20.58 5.49 -18.27
C LEU A 596 21.01 5.06 -16.86
N THR A 597 20.89 5.96 -15.87
CA THR A 597 21.26 5.66 -14.47
C THR A 597 20.44 4.51 -13.89
N THR A 598 19.14 4.49 -14.14
CA THR A 598 18.25 3.41 -13.63
C THR A 598 18.31 2.16 -14.48
N LEU A 599 18.48 2.32 -15.80
CA LEU A 599 18.62 1.23 -16.76
C LEU A 599 19.88 0.38 -16.49
N ALA A 600 20.99 1.03 -16.14
CA ALA A 600 22.23 0.35 -15.75
C ALA A 600 22.04 -0.61 -14.57
N GLY A 601 21.19 -0.25 -13.61
CA GLY A 601 20.81 -1.15 -12.52
C GLY A 601 20.11 -2.43 -13.01
N SER A 602 19.29 -2.33 -14.05
CA SER A 602 18.63 -3.49 -14.67
C SER A 602 19.62 -4.35 -15.45
N VAL A 603 20.53 -3.76 -16.21
CA VAL A 603 21.60 -4.47 -16.92
C VAL A 603 22.45 -5.23 -15.90
N ARG A 604 22.94 -4.58 -14.85
CA ARG A 604 23.76 -5.22 -13.80
C ARG A 604 23.06 -6.42 -13.16
N ARG A 605 21.75 -6.30 -12.82
CA ARG A 605 20.99 -7.42 -12.27
C ARG A 605 20.95 -8.64 -13.22
N ASN A 606 20.81 -8.39 -14.50
CA ASN A 606 20.80 -9.48 -15.50
C ASN A 606 22.18 -10.12 -15.64
N LEU A 607 23.26 -9.33 -15.65
CA LEU A 607 24.62 -9.86 -15.65
C LEU A 607 24.92 -10.71 -14.41
N HIS A 608 24.52 -10.26 -13.21
CA HIS A 608 24.69 -11.02 -11.97
C HIS A 608 23.82 -12.28 -11.90
N ARG A 609 22.80 -12.40 -12.75
CA ARG A 609 22.01 -13.65 -12.93
C ARG A 609 22.60 -14.60 -13.94
N GLY A 610 23.77 -14.28 -14.49
CA GLY A 610 24.53 -15.16 -15.35
C GLY A 610 24.35 -14.91 -16.86
N LEU A 611 23.65 -13.84 -17.26
CA LEU A 611 23.67 -13.40 -18.65
C LEU A 611 24.99 -12.68 -18.95
N SER A 612 25.53 -12.88 -20.15
CA SER A 612 26.78 -12.24 -20.60
C SER A 612 26.54 -11.07 -21.54
N ASP A 613 25.48 -11.15 -22.32
CA ASP A 613 25.17 -10.24 -23.41
C ASP A 613 23.80 -9.63 -23.13
N VAL A 614 23.79 -8.36 -22.75
CA VAL A 614 22.58 -7.68 -22.29
C VAL A 614 22.42 -6.35 -23.00
N SER A 615 21.34 -6.21 -23.77
CA SER A 615 20.96 -4.99 -24.47
C SER A 615 19.55 -4.58 -24.09
N LEU A 616 19.41 -3.55 -23.27
CA LEU A 616 18.15 -3.05 -22.77
C LEU A 616 17.87 -1.65 -23.27
N TYR A 617 16.59 -1.30 -23.42
CA TYR A 617 16.14 0.08 -23.64
C TYR A 617 14.94 0.42 -22.78
N GLU A 618 14.71 1.71 -22.57
CA GLU A 618 13.55 2.25 -21.85
C GLU A 618 13.08 3.55 -22.51
N LEU A 619 11.75 3.70 -22.61
CA LEU A 619 11.10 4.98 -22.90
C LEU A 619 10.41 5.46 -21.62
N GLY A 620 10.80 6.63 -21.13
CA GLY A 620 10.27 7.13 -19.87
C GLY A 620 10.54 8.61 -19.67
N HIS A 621 9.93 9.16 -18.62
CA HIS A 621 10.18 10.54 -18.23
C HIS A 621 11.42 10.65 -17.34
N VAL A 622 12.10 11.79 -17.51
CA VAL A 622 13.13 12.27 -16.59
C VAL A 622 12.64 13.57 -15.92
N TYR A 623 13.28 13.97 -14.84
CA TYR A 623 12.78 15.05 -13.99
C TYR A 623 13.87 16.10 -13.82
N LEU A 624 13.68 17.27 -14.43
CA LEU A 624 14.65 18.33 -14.46
C LEU A 624 14.15 19.49 -13.60
N ALA A 625 14.70 19.63 -12.40
CA ALA A 625 14.36 20.74 -11.53
C ALA A 625 14.91 22.05 -12.07
N ASP A 626 14.07 23.08 -12.12
CA ASP A 626 14.53 24.47 -12.32
C ASP A 626 14.72 25.11 -10.94
N PRO A 627 15.96 25.45 -10.55
CA PRO A 627 16.23 26.16 -9.29
C PRO A 627 15.56 27.54 -9.17
N LYS A 628 15.05 28.08 -10.27
CA LYS A 628 14.34 29.35 -10.34
C LYS A 628 12.82 29.18 -10.37
N ALA A 629 12.31 27.96 -10.41
CA ALA A 629 10.88 27.71 -10.39
C ALA A 629 10.23 28.31 -9.12
N PRO A 630 9.04 28.90 -9.22
CA PRO A 630 8.32 29.39 -8.07
C PRO A 630 7.95 28.23 -7.11
N ALA A 631 7.73 28.57 -5.85
CA ALA A 631 7.24 27.58 -4.88
C ALA A 631 5.83 27.08 -5.29
N ILE A 632 5.63 25.79 -5.21
CA ILE A 632 4.31 25.16 -5.48
C ILE A 632 3.30 25.68 -4.45
N PRO A 633 2.18 26.31 -4.87
CA PRO A 633 1.17 26.78 -3.93
C PRO A 633 0.44 25.61 -3.22
N ALA A 634 0.19 25.77 -1.93
CA ALA A 634 -0.69 24.85 -1.21
C ALA A 634 -2.15 25.19 -1.52
N LEU A 635 -2.81 24.40 -2.35
CA LEU A 635 -4.21 24.64 -2.72
C LEU A 635 -5.16 23.80 -1.83
N PRO A 636 -6.29 24.36 -1.39
CA PRO A 636 -7.26 23.61 -0.60
C PRO A 636 -7.95 22.54 -1.46
N GLY A 637 -8.03 21.31 -0.94
CA GLY A 637 -8.59 20.17 -1.69
C GLY A 637 -10.12 20.20 -1.89
N CYS A 638 -10.83 21.07 -1.16
CA CYS A 638 -12.30 21.15 -1.19
C CYS A 638 -12.86 22.25 -2.12
N VAL A 639 -12.00 23.04 -2.75
CA VAL A 639 -12.39 24.14 -3.66
C VAL A 639 -11.68 23.93 -5.00
N ARG A 640 -12.44 24.10 -6.11
CA ARG A 640 -11.83 24.05 -7.44
C ARG A 640 -10.89 25.24 -7.60
N PRO A 641 -9.59 25.02 -7.91
CA PRO A 641 -8.66 26.11 -8.14
C PRO A 641 -9.07 27.00 -9.32
N THR A 642 -8.71 28.24 -9.26
CA THR A 642 -8.81 29.17 -10.41
C THR A 642 -7.76 28.84 -11.47
N ASP A 643 -7.98 29.28 -12.71
CA ASP A 643 -7.00 29.08 -13.78
C ASP A 643 -5.62 29.72 -13.47
N ALA A 644 -5.59 30.82 -12.72
CA ALA A 644 -4.37 31.45 -12.26
C ALA A 644 -3.61 30.61 -11.21
N GLU A 645 -4.32 29.97 -10.30
CA GLU A 645 -3.74 29.05 -9.30
C GLU A 645 -3.21 27.77 -9.96
N LEU A 646 -3.94 27.23 -10.95
CA LEU A 646 -3.45 26.11 -11.74
C LEU A 646 -2.18 26.46 -12.53
N ALA A 647 -2.15 27.63 -13.18
CA ALA A 647 -0.95 28.10 -13.87
C ALA A 647 0.25 28.30 -12.92
N ALA A 648 0.01 28.77 -11.68
CA ALA A 648 1.04 28.92 -10.67
C ALA A 648 1.56 27.55 -10.17
N LEU A 649 0.67 26.57 -10.04
CA LEU A 649 1.04 25.20 -9.68
C LEU A 649 1.89 24.58 -10.80
N ASP A 650 1.46 24.69 -12.06
CA ASP A 650 2.19 24.15 -13.21
C ASP A 650 3.59 24.78 -13.35
N ALA A 651 3.70 26.09 -13.10
CA ALA A 651 4.98 26.80 -13.15
C ALA A 651 5.98 26.34 -12.07
N GLY A 652 5.50 25.76 -10.98
CA GLY A 652 6.34 25.21 -9.90
C GLY A 652 6.80 23.77 -10.12
N LEU A 653 6.22 23.08 -11.10
CA LEU A 653 6.58 21.67 -11.39
C LEU A 653 7.94 21.59 -12.11
N PRO A 654 8.70 20.51 -11.89
CA PRO A 654 9.91 20.24 -12.68
C PRO A 654 9.53 19.96 -14.14
N ASP A 655 10.45 20.28 -15.06
CA ASP A 655 10.32 19.84 -16.45
C ASP A 655 10.45 18.31 -16.52
N GLN A 656 9.55 17.67 -17.31
CA GLN A 656 9.43 16.21 -17.36
C GLN A 656 9.45 15.70 -18.80
N PRO A 657 10.57 15.91 -19.53
CA PRO A 657 10.65 15.48 -20.91
C PRO A 657 10.63 13.95 -21.01
N LEU A 658 10.04 13.46 -22.09
CA LEU A 658 10.07 12.06 -22.47
C LEU A 658 11.41 11.74 -23.15
N HIS A 659 12.14 10.78 -22.62
CA HIS A 659 13.40 10.29 -23.18
C HIS A 659 13.27 8.86 -23.68
N VAL A 660 14.17 8.45 -24.54
CA VAL A 660 14.51 7.05 -24.83
C VAL A 660 16.00 6.86 -24.57
N SER A 661 16.34 5.79 -23.88
CA SER A 661 17.72 5.42 -23.61
C SER A 661 17.94 3.92 -23.86
N ALA A 662 19.12 3.53 -24.27
CA ALA A 662 19.55 2.16 -24.35
C ALA A 662 20.95 1.99 -23.76
N LEU A 663 21.19 0.80 -23.21
CA LEU A 663 22.48 0.32 -22.74
C LEU A 663 22.73 -1.08 -23.27
N MET A 664 23.82 -1.25 -23.99
CA MET A 664 24.23 -2.49 -24.66
C MET A 664 25.58 -2.95 -24.12
N THR A 665 25.71 -4.22 -23.78
CA THR A 665 26.91 -4.79 -23.18
C THR A 665 27.16 -6.21 -23.69
N GLY A 666 28.42 -6.65 -23.62
CA GLY A 666 28.81 -8.01 -23.99
C GLY A 666 29.07 -8.12 -25.48
N LYS A 667 28.50 -9.11 -26.13
CA LYS A 667 28.72 -9.39 -27.57
C LYS A 667 27.62 -8.77 -28.41
N ALA A 668 28.00 -8.07 -29.46
CA ALA A 668 27.13 -7.59 -30.51
C ALA A 668 26.73 -8.70 -31.48
N GLU A 669 27.65 -9.65 -31.68
CA GLU A 669 27.45 -10.83 -32.54
C GLU A 669 27.77 -12.10 -31.75
N GLU A 670 26.85 -13.06 -31.73
CA GLU A 670 27.06 -14.32 -31.06
C GLU A 670 28.20 -15.14 -31.73
N THR A 671 28.92 -15.89 -30.91
CA THR A 671 29.94 -16.79 -31.37
C THR A 671 29.31 -17.93 -32.15
N GLY A 672 29.46 -17.91 -33.46
CA GLY A 672 28.99 -18.95 -34.35
C GLY A 672 30.17 -19.77 -34.99
N TRP A 673 29.85 -20.82 -35.64
CA TRP A 673 30.83 -21.66 -36.39
C TRP A 673 31.27 -21.05 -37.73
N LEU A 674 30.55 -20.00 -38.19
CA LEU A 674 30.81 -19.26 -39.43
C LEU A 674 31.33 -17.83 -39.18
N ALA A 675 31.23 -17.31 -37.97
CA ALA A 675 31.61 -15.96 -37.64
C ALA A 675 32.45 -15.87 -36.37
N THR A 676 33.43 -14.98 -36.39
CA THR A 676 34.11 -14.52 -35.17
C THR A 676 33.15 -13.58 -34.42
N HIS A 677 33.07 -13.74 -33.12
CA HIS A 677 32.29 -12.80 -32.28
C HIS A 677 32.93 -11.40 -32.34
N ARG A 678 32.06 -10.39 -32.21
CA ARG A 678 32.46 -9.01 -32.00
C ARG A 678 31.81 -8.49 -30.71
N ASP A 679 32.61 -7.89 -29.88
CA ASP A 679 32.07 -7.22 -28.67
C ASP A 679 31.32 -5.95 -29.07
N VAL A 680 30.37 -5.55 -28.23
CA VAL A 680 29.66 -4.26 -28.32
C VAL A 680 30.68 -3.13 -28.22
N ASP A 681 30.49 -2.10 -29.02
CA ASP A 681 31.23 -0.86 -28.93
C ASP A 681 30.35 0.36 -29.29
N TRP A 682 30.95 1.55 -29.34
CA TRP A 682 30.25 2.80 -29.65
C TRP A 682 29.51 2.75 -31.00
N SER A 683 29.97 1.97 -31.97
CA SER A 683 29.36 1.90 -33.30
C SER A 683 27.95 1.27 -33.26
N ASP A 684 27.71 0.34 -32.34
CA ASP A 684 26.38 -0.26 -32.14
C ASP A 684 25.37 0.76 -31.63
N ALA A 685 25.78 1.64 -30.71
CA ALA A 685 24.90 2.71 -30.22
C ALA A 685 24.64 3.76 -31.32
N VAL A 686 25.64 4.10 -32.12
CA VAL A 686 25.52 5.04 -33.27
C VAL A 686 24.61 4.43 -34.34
N GLU A 687 24.75 3.14 -34.65
CA GLU A 687 23.86 2.46 -35.59
C GLU A 687 22.41 2.46 -35.08
N ALA A 688 22.18 2.18 -33.79
CA ALA A 688 20.85 2.26 -33.20
C ALA A 688 20.21 3.63 -33.38
N VAL A 689 20.91 4.71 -33.03
CA VAL A 689 20.43 6.09 -33.21
C VAL A 689 20.18 6.41 -34.68
N THR A 690 21.09 5.99 -35.58
CA THR A 690 20.94 6.21 -37.02
C THR A 690 19.70 5.50 -37.57
N ARG A 691 19.46 4.27 -37.15
CA ARG A 691 18.29 3.50 -37.55
C ARG A 691 16.99 4.12 -37.00
N LEU A 692 16.98 4.59 -35.75
CA LEU A 692 15.85 5.32 -35.20
C LEU A 692 15.49 6.55 -36.07
N GLY A 693 16.49 7.34 -36.46
CA GLY A 693 16.28 8.48 -37.35
C GLY A 693 15.67 8.06 -38.68
N LYS A 694 16.24 7.05 -39.36
CA LYS A 694 15.73 6.50 -40.62
C LYS A 694 14.27 6.00 -40.47
N ARG A 695 13.97 5.32 -39.36
CA ARG A 695 12.62 4.80 -39.07
C ARG A 695 11.55 5.87 -38.99
N ILE A 696 11.89 7.02 -38.45
CA ILE A 696 10.97 8.14 -38.27
C ILE A 696 11.08 9.22 -39.39
N GLY A 697 11.97 8.99 -40.36
CA GLY A 697 12.18 9.89 -41.50
C GLY A 697 12.96 11.17 -41.17
N VAL A 698 13.86 11.12 -40.19
CA VAL A 698 14.75 12.20 -39.79
C VAL A 698 16.22 11.74 -39.92
N ASP A 699 17.01 12.42 -40.68
CA ASP A 699 18.46 12.15 -40.77
C ASP A 699 19.16 12.85 -39.62
N PHE A 700 19.39 12.17 -38.52
CA PHE A 700 20.08 12.73 -37.35
C PHE A 700 21.54 13.09 -37.69
N GLU A 701 21.98 14.24 -37.22
CA GLU A 701 23.37 14.61 -37.23
C GLU A 701 24.07 14.16 -35.97
N ILE A 702 25.14 13.35 -36.12
CA ILE A 702 25.95 12.85 -35.00
C ILE A 702 27.29 13.59 -35.07
N ARG A 703 27.57 14.40 -34.02
CA ARG A 703 28.77 15.24 -33.95
C ARG A 703 29.65 14.80 -32.79
N GLN A 704 30.88 14.36 -33.09
CA GLN A 704 31.82 13.92 -32.08
C GLN A 704 32.18 15.07 -31.12
N LEU A 705 32.23 14.77 -29.84
CA LEU A 705 32.63 15.71 -28.81
C LEU A 705 34.16 15.70 -28.64
N SER A 706 34.74 16.89 -28.45
CA SER A 706 36.12 17.00 -28.00
C SER A 706 36.24 16.60 -26.53
N ALA A 707 37.32 15.93 -26.16
CA ALA A 707 37.51 15.27 -24.85
C ALA A 707 37.29 16.18 -23.63
N ASN A 708 37.51 17.50 -23.78
CA ASN A 708 37.37 18.49 -22.71
C ASN A 708 35.93 18.91 -22.42
N VAL A 709 34.98 18.55 -23.27
CA VAL A 709 33.54 18.91 -23.11
C VAL A 709 32.65 17.67 -22.94
N VAL A 710 33.20 16.47 -22.95
CA VAL A 710 32.46 15.22 -22.74
C VAL A 710 32.01 15.13 -21.27
N PRO A 711 30.73 14.82 -20.99
CA PRO A 711 30.25 14.58 -19.62
C PRO A 711 31.01 13.43 -18.94
N ALA A 712 31.27 13.56 -17.65
CA ALA A 712 32.12 12.63 -16.87
C ALA A 712 31.74 11.15 -16.95
N SER A 713 30.47 10.87 -17.20
CA SER A 713 29.96 9.50 -17.34
C SER A 713 30.32 8.82 -18.67
N TRP A 714 30.79 9.58 -19.66
CA TRP A 714 31.00 9.14 -21.03
C TRP A 714 32.48 9.06 -21.40
N HIS A 715 32.80 8.20 -22.38
CA HIS A 715 34.16 7.99 -22.83
C HIS A 715 34.70 9.23 -23.57
N PRO A 716 35.86 9.81 -23.19
CA PRO A 716 36.36 11.08 -23.71
C PRO A 716 36.62 11.13 -25.22
N GLY A 717 36.83 9.98 -25.87
CA GLY A 717 37.13 9.92 -27.31
C GLY A 717 36.08 9.19 -28.15
N ARG A 718 35.04 8.60 -27.51
CA ARG A 718 34.05 7.77 -28.21
C ARG A 718 32.63 8.20 -27.84
N THR A 719 32.41 9.52 -27.84
CA THR A 719 31.11 10.12 -27.49
C THR A 719 30.77 11.19 -28.48
N ALA A 720 29.49 11.24 -28.85
CA ALA A 720 28.96 12.22 -29.77
C ALA A 720 27.61 12.78 -29.29
N LYS A 721 27.30 13.99 -29.71
CA LYS A 721 25.95 14.59 -29.56
C LYS A 721 25.11 14.27 -30.80
N VAL A 722 23.80 14.16 -30.58
CA VAL A 722 22.81 13.89 -31.62
C VAL A 722 21.95 15.13 -31.83
N TYR A 723 21.82 15.56 -33.08
CA TYR A 723 21.03 16.72 -33.46
C TYR A 723 19.97 16.40 -34.48
N VAL A 724 18.84 17.08 -34.39
CA VAL A 724 17.84 17.16 -35.47
C VAL A 724 18.23 18.33 -36.36
N PRO A 725 18.47 18.09 -37.67
CA PRO A 725 18.76 19.20 -38.58
C PRO A 725 17.55 20.12 -38.74
N VAL A 726 17.78 21.43 -38.66
CA VAL A 726 16.76 22.47 -38.85
C VAL A 726 17.31 23.49 -39.83
N ASP A 727 16.58 23.71 -40.93
CA ASP A 727 16.99 24.63 -42.00
C ASP A 727 17.36 26.02 -41.45
N GLY A 728 18.59 26.50 -41.77
CA GLY A 728 19.07 27.83 -41.38
C GLY A 728 19.54 27.94 -39.92
N SER A 729 19.73 26.83 -39.21
CA SER A 729 20.31 26.80 -37.86
C SER A 729 21.37 25.69 -37.73
N ASP A 730 22.07 25.68 -36.60
CA ASP A 730 23.01 24.60 -36.23
C ASP A 730 22.33 23.28 -35.85
N GLY A 731 21.01 23.17 -36.00
CA GLY A 731 20.22 22.02 -35.56
C GLY A 731 19.88 22.05 -34.06
N VAL A 732 18.94 21.23 -33.65
CA VAL A 732 18.52 21.09 -32.24
C VAL A 732 19.18 19.87 -31.63
N GLU A 733 19.93 20.06 -30.57
CA GLU A 733 20.51 18.96 -29.77
C GLU A 733 19.37 18.16 -29.10
N ILE A 734 19.34 16.85 -29.33
CA ILE A 734 18.34 15.96 -28.72
C ILE A 734 18.96 14.86 -27.84
N GLY A 735 20.28 14.73 -27.79
CA GLY A 735 20.86 13.69 -26.96
C GLY A 735 22.34 13.43 -27.13
N ILE A 736 22.73 12.26 -26.61
CA ILE A 736 24.13 11.82 -26.55
C ILE A 736 24.22 10.34 -26.87
N VAL A 737 25.29 9.92 -27.53
CA VAL A 737 25.55 8.53 -27.93
C VAL A 737 27.05 8.20 -27.84
N GLY A 738 27.39 6.98 -27.46
CA GLY A 738 28.77 6.53 -27.43
C GLY A 738 29.02 5.42 -26.41
N GLU A 739 30.25 5.29 -25.95
CA GLU A 739 30.63 4.37 -24.87
C GLU A 739 30.56 5.07 -23.52
N LEU A 740 30.25 4.31 -22.47
CA LEU A 740 30.43 4.77 -21.11
C LEU A 740 31.90 4.95 -20.77
N HIS A 741 32.20 5.76 -19.78
CA HIS A 741 33.59 5.93 -19.31
C HIS A 741 34.05 4.61 -18.68
N PRO A 742 35.30 4.12 -18.91
CA PRO A 742 35.79 2.86 -18.35
C PRO A 742 35.63 2.72 -16.83
N GLN A 743 35.75 3.82 -16.10
CA GLN A 743 35.51 3.83 -14.65
C GLN A 743 34.04 3.66 -14.29
N VAL A 744 33.10 4.05 -15.15
CA VAL A 744 31.65 3.80 -14.95
C VAL A 744 31.36 2.31 -15.16
N ASP A 745 31.95 1.70 -16.19
CA ASP A 745 31.86 0.26 -16.42
C ASP A 745 32.37 -0.52 -15.19
N GLU A 746 33.52 -0.12 -14.64
CA GLU A 746 34.10 -0.73 -13.44
C GLU A 746 33.22 -0.51 -12.19
N ASN A 747 32.73 0.71 -11.96
CA ASN A 747 31.92 1.05 -10.81
C ASN A 747 30.56 0.28 -10.78
N LEU A 748 30.06 -0.07 -11.96
CA LEU A 748 28.78 -0.73 -12.16
C LEU A 748 28.89 -2.22 -12.42
N ASP A 749 30.10 -2.80 -12.39
CA ASP A 749 30.38 -4.19 -12.76
C ASP A 749 29.87 -4.53 -14.17
N LEU A 750 29.99 -3.60 -15.11
CA LEU A 750 29.62 -3.79 -16.52
C LEU A 750 30.81 -4.33 -17.32
N PRO A 751 30.57 -5.05 -18.42
CA PRO A 751 31.59 -5.37 -19.40
C PRO A 751 32.25 -4.12 -19.97
N LYS A 752 33.52 -4.22 -20.36
CA LYS A 752 34.23 -3.14 -21.04
C LYS A 752 33.52 -2.75 -22.34
N HIS A 753 33.64 -1.46 -22.69
CA HIS A 753 33.04 -0.91 -23.91
C HIS A 753 31.50 -0.91 -23.92
N SER A 754 30.86 -0.87 -22.74
CA SER A 754 29.42 -0.72 -22.67
C SER A 754 28.98 0.53 -23.44
N ALA A 755 28.14 0.32 -24.46
CA ALA A 755 27.68 1.37 -25.37
C ALA A 755 26.25 1.79 -25.02
N ALA A 756 25.99 3.10 -25.12
CA ALA A 756 24.70 3.67 -24.72
C ALA A 756 24.32 4.87 -25.59
N PHE A 757 23.05 5.17 -25.56
CA PHE A 757 22.52 6.47 -25.98
C PHE A 757 21.38 6.93 -25.07
N GLU A 758 21.13 8.22 -25.06
CA GLU A 758 19.91 8.80 -24.49
C GLU A 758 19.47 9.99 -25.33
N LEU A 759 18.20 9.97 -25.77
CA LEU A 759 17.59 10.99 -26.62
C LEU A 759 16.35 11.58 -25.96
N ASP A 760 16.24 12.90 -26.00
CA ASP A 760 15.05 13.67 -25.61
C ASP A 760 14.04 13.64 -26.75
N LEU A 761 12.98 12.87 -26.56
CA LEU A 761 11.90 12.77 -27.55
C LEU A 761 10.98 13.99 -27.54
N THR A 762 10.88 14.70 -26.41
CA THR A 762 10.09 15.94 -26.33
C THR A 762 10.74 17.02 -27.21
N ALA A 763 12.05 17.20 -27.12
CA ALA A 763 12.80 18.08 -28.00
C ALA A 763 12.77 17.63 -29.46
N LEU A 764 12.83 16.31 -29.71
CA LEU A 764 12.66 15.74 -31.04
C LEU A 764 11.31 16.14 -31.64
N PHE A 765 10.20 15.89 -30.92
CA PHE A 765 8.84 16.19 -31.39
C PHE A 765 8.62 17.68 -31.67
N ALA A 766 9.22 18.54 -30.86
CA ALA A 766 9.15 20.00 -31.04
C ALA A 766 9.94 20.51 -32.25
N SER A 767 11.03 19.81 -32.59
CA SER A 767 11.95 20.25 -33.65
C SER A 767 11.75 19.57 -35.00
N MET A 768 11.14 18.39 -35.03
CA MET A 768 10.97 17.64 -36.26
C MET A 768 9.88 18.24 -37.14
N CYS A 769 10.18 18.36 -38.42
CA CYS A 769 9.22 18.69 -39.47
C CYS A 769 8.90 17.44 -40.27
N ILE A 770 7.71 16.85 -40.04
CA ILE A 770 7.26 15.70 -40.83
C ILE A 770 6.83 16.20 -42.22
N LYS A 771 7.75 16.07 -43.17
CA LYS A 771 7.47 16.36 -44.57
C LYS A 771 6.98 15.06 -45.27
N PRO A 772 6.00 15.12 -46.13
CA PRO A 772 5.62 13.96 -46.94
C PRO A 772 6.84 13.48 -47.75
N VAL A 773 7.08 12.16 -47.74
CA VAL A 773 8.14 11.58 -48.55
C VAL A 773 7.87 11.85 -50.02
N GLN A 774 8.76 12.54 -50.68
CA GLN A 774 8.69 12.82 -52.10
C GLN A 774 9.58 11.84 -52.86
N ALA A 775 9.05 11.22 -53.87
CA ALA A 775 9.82 10.36 -54.75
C ALA A 775 10.84 11.24 -55.50
N LYS A 776 12.12 10.82 -55.51
CA LYS A 776 13.13 11.48 -56.37
C LYS A 776 12.80 11.18 -57.82
N PRO A 777 12.82 12.16 -58.73
CA PRO A 777 12.65 11.92 -60.18
C PRO A 777 13.68 10.94 -60.68
N VAL A 778 13.25 9.94 -61.38
CA VAL A 778 14.15 8.98 -62.06
C VAL A 778 14.71 9.65 -63.31
N SER A 779 16.03 9.87 -63.33
CA SER A 779 16.68 10.41 -64.53
C SER A 779 16.83 9.32 -65.59
N THR A 780 16.63 9.70 -66.82
CA THR A 780 16.89 8.85 -68.00
C THR A 780 18.33 8.92 -68.51
N PHE A 781 19.11 9.81 -67.93
CA PHE A 781 20.53 9.98 -68.34
C PHE A 781 21.45 9.07 -67.56
N PRO A 782 22.54 8.55 -68.12
CA PRO A 782 23.46 7.62 -67.50
C PRO A 782 24.20 8.32 -66.34
N PRO A 783 24.47 7.61 -65.22
CA PRO A 783 25.31 8.13 -64.16
C PRO A 783 26.80 8.00 -64.55
N VAL A 784 27.62 8.78 -63.90
CA VAL A 784 29.08 8.65 -63.90
C VAL A 784 29.51 8.29 -62.49
N LYS A 785 30.14 7.14 -62.28
CA LYS A 785 30.68 6.70 -61.00
C LYS A 785 32.19 6.90 -60.97
N GLN A 786 32.71 7.55 -59.91
CA GLN A 786 34.13 7.77 -59.66
C GLN A 786 34.47 7.47 -58.22
N ASP A 787 35.62 6.83 -58.05
CA ASP A 787 36.18 6.54 -56.72
C ASP A 787 37.27 7.55 -56.38
N PHE A 788 37.22 8.10 -55.16
CA PHE A 788 38.18 9.04 -54.63
C PHE A 788 38.76 8.47 -53.34
N ALA A 789 40.09 8.29 -53.33
CA ALA A 789 40.77 7.89 -52.09
C ALA A 789 41.60 9.08 -51.58
N PHE A 790 41.34 9.55 -50.39
CA PHE A 790 42.00 10.69 -49.76
C PHE A 790 42.85 10.22 -48.59
N VAL A 791 44.14 10.63 -48.58
CA VAL A 791 44.99 10.53 -47.42
C VAL A 791 44.75 11.77 -46.57
N ALA A 792 44.27 11.57 -45.36
CA ALA A 792 43.82 12.63 -44.44
C ALA A 792 44.39 12.41 -43.04
N PRO A 793 44.57 13.47 -42.26
CA PRO A 793 44.89 13.32 -40.85
C PRO A 793 43.84 12.47 -40.09
N SER A 794 44.29 11.61 -39.21
CA SER A 794 43.38 10.76 -38.41
C SER A 794 42.39 11.57 -37.54
N SER A 795 42.68 12.88 -37.32
CA SER A 795 41.81 13.82 -36.66
C SER A 795 40.66 14.36 -37.53
N LEU A 796 40.77 14.26 -38.87
CA LEU A 796 39.68 14.66 -39.77
C LEU A 796 38.60 13.58 -39.77
N THR A 797 37.35 13.93 -39.48
CA THR A 797 36.27 12.99 -39.51
C THR A 797 35.89 12.60 -40.95
N ALA A 798 35.42 11.40 -41.17
CA ALA A 798 34.92 10.95 -42.48
C ALA A 798 33.75 11.85 -42.95
N ARG A 799 32.90 12.32 -42.01
CA ARG A 799 31.77 13.22 -42.28
C ARG A 799 32.23 14.58 -42.80
N ASP A 800 33.24 15.22 -42.18
CA ASP A 800 33.68 16.53 -42.61
C ASP A 800 34.20 16.48 -44.06
N LEU A 801 34.87 15.39 -44.41
CA LEU A 801 35.34 15.15 -45.77
C LEU A 801 34.19 14.85 -46.72
N GLU A 802 33.24 14.04 -46.32
CA GLU A 802 32.01 13.75 -47.07
C GLU A 802 31.20 15.00 -47.37
N ASP A 803 31.00 15.86 -46.34
CA ASP A 803 30.28 17.14 -46.48
C ASP A 803 31.00 18.11 -47.43
N ALA A 804 32.32 18.13 -47.40
CA ALA A 804 33.12 18.89 -48.35
C ALA A 804 32.97 18.37 -49.78
N ILE A 805 32.96 17.02 -49.96
CA ILE A 805 32.73 16.41 -51.25
C ILE A 805 31.29 16.70 -51.77
N LYS A 806 30.30 16.59 -50.91
CA LYS A 806 28.88 16.89 -51.24
C LYS A 806 28.73 18.33 -51.70
N LYS A 807 29.30 19.27 -50.95
CA LYS A 807 29.27 20.70 -51.28
C LYS A 807 29.98 21.01 -52.58
N ALA A 808 31.14 20.39 -52.82
CA ALA A 808 31.90 20.59 -54.04
C ALA A 808 31.23 19.98 -55.27
N SER A 809 30.49 18.91 -55.11
CA SER A 809 29.75 18.19 -56.18
C SER A 809 28.47 18.91 -56.60
N GLY A 810 27.86 19.69 -55.66
CA GLY A 810 26.62 20.42 -55.91
C GLY A 810 25.45 19.54 -56.39
N ASP A 811 24.64 20.10 -57.32
CA ASP A 811 23.45 19.45 -57.87
C ASP A 811 23.71 18.18 -58.71
N LEU A 812 24.94 17.92 -59.04
CA LEU A 812 25.36 16.75 -59.83
C LEU A 812 25.53 15.49 -58.96
N LEU A 813 25.60 15.62 -57.66
CA LEU A 813 25.75 14.49 -56.73
C LEU A 813 24.45 13.67 -56.67
N GLU A 814 24.51 12.42 -57.05
CA GLU A 814 23.42 11.47 -56.84
C GLU A 814 23.57 10.66 -55.56
N SER A 815 24.78 10.12 -55.33
CA SER A 815 25.11 9.39 -54.10
C SER A 815 26.62 9.44 -53.80
N ILE A 816 26.96 9.30 -52.54
CA ILE A 816 28.32 9.15 -52.01
C ILE A 816 28.34 8.04 -51.01
N GLU A 817 29.33 7.16 -51.04
CA GLU A 817 29.50 6.06 -50.12
C GLU A 817 30.94 5.91 -49.71
N LEU A 818 31.26 5.91 -48.40
CA LEU A 818 32.56 5.52 -47.88
C LEU A 818 32.67 4.03 -47.91
N PHE A 819 33.52 3.46 -48.74
CA PHE A 819 33.61 1.98 -48.92
C PHE A 819 34.91 1.38 -48.36
N ASP A 820 35.91 2.18 -48.06
CA ASP A 820 37.17 1.69 -47.45
C ASP A 820 37.82 2.75 -46.55
N VAL A 821 38.34 2.28 -45.42
CA VAL A 821 39.18 3.04 -44.48
C VAL A 821 40.45 2.22 -44.22
N TYR A 822 41.55 2.75 -44.63
CA TYR A 822 42.86 2.08 -44.50
C TYR A 822 43.79 2.87 -43.57
N GLU A 823 44.28 2.20 -42.55
CA GLU A 823 45.36 2.64 -41.65
C GLU A 823 46.42 1.56 -41.60
N GLY A 824 47.64 1.83 -42.03
CA GLY A 824 48.68 0.82 -42.07
C GLY A 824 50.03 1.27 -42.59
N GLU A 825 50.99 0.40 -42.74
CA GLU A 825 52.40 0.62 -43.01
C GLU A 825 52.72 1.47 -44.27
N GLN A 826 51.73 1.64 -45.15
CA GLN A 826 51.89 2.44 -46.37
C GLN A 826 51.62 3.93 -46.18
N LEU A 827 51.17 4.31 -44.98
CA LEU A 827 50.86 5.70 -44.60
C LEU A 827 51.75 6.10 -43.44
N SER A 828 52.05 7.40 -43.35
CA SER A 828 52.79 7.94 -42.23
C SER A 828 51.90 7.93 -40.96
N ASP A 829 52.51 7.81 -39.78
CA ASP A 829 51.81 7.84 -38.52
C ASP A 829 50.89 9.08 -38.41
N GLY A 830 49.67 8.88 -37.95
CA GLY A 830 48.66 9.94 -37.82
C GLY A 830 47.90 10.26 -39.12
N LEU A 831 48.09 9.48 -40.18
CA LEU A 831 47.30 9.58 -41.41
C LEU A 831 46.47 8.31 -41.65
N ARG A 832 45.33 8.49 -42.30
CA ARG A 832 44.50 7.43 -42.80
C ARG A 832 44.02 7.71 -44.22
N SER A 833 43.68 6.67 -44.96
CA SER A 833 43.08 6.78 -46.28
C SER A 833 41.59 6.52 -46.19
N LEU A 834 40.81 7.47 -46.69
CA LEU A 834 39.33 7.38 -46.78
C LEU A 834 38.97 7.28 -48.25
N ALA A 835 38.30 6.16 -48.65
CA ALA A 835 37.93 5.92 -50.05
C ALA A 835 36.39 6.03 -50.22
N TYR A 836 35.99 6.98 -51.03
CA TYR A 836 34.59 7.27 -51.36
C TYR A 836 34.27 6.87 -52.79
N SER A 837 33.12 6.17 -52.96
CA SER A 837 32.50 5.98 -54.25
C SER A 837 31.42 7.03 -54.47
N VAL A 838 31.63 7.87 -55.46
CA VAL A 838 30.74 8.99 -55.72
C VAL A 838 30.05 8.82 -57.04
N THR A 839 28.74 8.89 -57.07
CA THR A 839 27.92 8.80 -58.28
C THR A 839 27.39 10.20 -58.65
N PHE A 840 27.63 10.60 -59.87
CA PHE A 840 27.20 11.88 -60.40
C PHE A 840 26.16 11.66 -61.51
N ARG A 841 25.15 12.50 -61.55
CA ARG A 841 24.15 12.48 -62.60
C ARG A 841 23.53 13.86 -62.80
N ALA A 842 23.41 14.30 -64.02
CA ALA A 842 22.61 15.47 -64.35
C ALA A 842 21.16 15.10 -64.61
N LYS A 843 20.26 16.02 -64.29
CA LYS A 843 18.77 15.81 -64.45
C LYS A 843 18.31 15.92 -65.88
N ASP A 844 19.02 16.68 -66.72
CA ASP A 844 18.62 17.19 -68.02
C ASP A 844 19.56 16.83 -69.15
N ARG A 845 20.72 16.18 -68.91
CA ARG A 845 21.73 15.84 -69.92
C ARG A 845 22.65 14.71 -69.47
N THR A 846 23.37 14.18 -70.43
CA THR A 846 24.55 13.33 -70.15
C THR A 846 25.75 14.18 -69.78
N LEU A 847 26.44 13.85 -68.71
CA LEU A 847 27.63 14.56 -68.27
C LEU A 847 28.80 14.44 -69.27
N SER A 848 29.43 15.51 -69.57
CA SER A 848 30.63 15.55 -70.41
C SER A 848 31.93 15.29 -69.61
N GLY A 849 33.00 14.90 -70.32
CA GLY A 849 34.32 14.69 -69.67
C GLY A 849 34.85 15.97 -68.99
N GLU A 850 34.62 17.14 -69.66
CA GLU A 850 35.08 18.45 -69.11
C GLU A 850 34.31 18.82 -67.82
N GLU A 851 33.01 18.56 -67.74
CA GLU A 851 32.21 18.77 -66.53
C GLU A 851 32.71 17.88 -65.37
N MET A 852 33.00 16.60 -65.67
CA MET A 852 33.52 15.68 -64.65
C MET A 852 34.93 16.06 -64.16
N GLU A 853 35.79 16.56 -65.02
CA GLU A 853 37.10 17.05 -64.62
C GLU A 853 36.97 18.29 -63.72
N SER A 854 36.06 19.22 -64.03
CA SER A 854 35.82 20.42 -63.21
C SER A 854 35.27 20.02 -61.82
N VAL A 855 34.35 19.05 -61.73
CA VAL A 855 33.85 18.53 -60.45
C VAL A 855 34.96 17.85 -59.63
N ARG A 856 35.81 17.08 -60.29
CA ARG A 856 36.95 16.39 -59.66
C ARG A 856 37.97 17.41 -59.11
N GLU A 857 38.27 18.48 -59.87
CA GLU A 857 39.14 19.57 -59.40
C GLU A 857 38.53 20.26 -58.19
N SER A 858 37.21 20.57 -58.22
CA SER A 858 36.47 21.17 -57.11
C SER A 858 36.52 20.32 -55.84
N ILE A 859 36.26 19.01 -55.99
CA ILE A 859 36.31 18.06 -54.85
C ILE A 859 37.73 17.99 -54.29
N THR A 860 38.75 17.87 -55.17
CA THR A 860 40.15 17.78 -54.74
C THR A 860 40.60 19.06 -54.02
N LYS A 861 40.15 20.24 -54.50
CA LYS A 861 40.41 21.51 -53.86
C LYS A 861 39.78 21.61 -52.47
N SER A 862 38.50 21.23 -52.35
CA SER A 862 37.77 21.27 -51.06
C SER A 862 38.38 20.29 -50.07
N ALA A 863 38.77 19.09 -50.49
CA ALA A 863 39.47 18.12 -49.66
C ALA A 863 40.86 18.66 -49.16
N LYS A 864 41.56 19.36 -50.03
CA LYS A 864 42.85 19.93 -49.68
C LYS A 864 42.73 21.05 -48.63
N GLU A 865 41.66 21.80 -48.63
CA GLU A 865 41.35 22.78 -47.56
C GLU A 865 41.24 22.17 -46.21
N LEU A 866 40.82 20.87 -46.13
CA LEU A 866 40.74 20.04 -44.93
C LEU A 866 42.04 19.24 -44.69
N HIS A 867 43.13 19.55 -45.33
CA HIS A 867 44.42 18.81 -45.31
C HIS A 867 44.32 17.35 -45.79
N ALA A 868 43.28 17.01 -46.56
CA ALA A 868 43.15 15.72 -47.20
C ALA A 868 43.71 15.79 -48.66
N THR A 869 44.56 14.84 -49.03
CA THR A 869 45.20 14.80 -50.36
C THR A 869 44.69 13.56 -51.13
N LEU A 870 44.29 13.78 -52.36
CA LEU A 870 43.89 12.66 -53.24
C LEU A 870 45.08 11.74 -53.48
N ARG A 871 44.90 10.45 -53.23
CA ARG A 871 45.85 9.39 -53.52
C ARG A 871 45.77 9.06 -55.00
N VAL A 872 46.87 9.24 -55.74
CA VAL A 872 46.96 8.97 -57.19
C VAL A 872 47.31 7.55 -57.44
#